data_40d4fa7828a94bde1051bd3e120de056
#
_entry.id   40d4fa7828a94bde1051bd3e120de056
#
_cell.length_a   1.000
_cell.length_b   1.000
_cell.length_c   1.000
_cell.angle_alpha   90.00
_cell.angle_beta   90.00
_cell.angle_gamma   90.00
#
_symmetry.space_group_name_H-M   'P 1'
#
loop_
_entity.id
_entity.type
_entity.pdbx_description
1 polymer ?
#
loop_
_entity_poly.entity_id
_entity_poly.type
_entity_poly.pdbx_seq_one_letter_code
_entity_poly.pdbx_strand_id
1 'polypeptide(L)'
;MKALVLALGTVVALLAAAGPARADLGQERALAERYAPVVRLVEGREGCGGLHYVPIDVDSLFGQPTVALRGPWGNDLVRIGPTDKDLGRGLYGYHLDFPGDALRPGCEYLNWQQHLGAERTPTAYAHVATDSEHPGKLALQYWFFYVFNDWNNLHEGDWEMVQLVFDAPTAEAALGRSPVEIGYSQHEGAERAGWDDSKLERIDGTHPVVHPADGSHANFYGEALYLGSSAKEGVGCDDTRGPTVDVRPQVVTIPSAQAAARSSYPWIAYQGRWGELRPSFFNGPTGPNLKEQWTHPIAWAEDWRSRSNTVPGGTAFGPDATDFFCTAIGTGSRSLVQLLAHPLAFTLVVGGLVLLVLFLLSRTTWRPTAPLHLARRRAWGQTLAASGRMYLSRWRLFVGLGLLFIPLSFVISLLQWLLLHGTSVLGVEIGRTSNGLVAFVSLALGTTCTLLGLGLVQAATARALVELDAGRPVGPVQAYRLSVTHAPRLFGALLVAVVVVSLLGSSLYLLPIAIWLAGRWALVVPVVELEDRGALAALRRSRRLVRGHWLKVASLVVAGGGLVLVLGPLVGALLILGTTAPFWLVNVIAGLIYAVAMPFVALTTAYVYFDCRVRDAMRVEEVGDRLPAEVELTG
;
A
#
# COMPACT_ATOMS: atom_id res chain seq x y z
N MET A 1 7.62 44.34 63.78
CA MET A 1 7.14 42.95 63.72
C MET A 1 5.63 42.83 63.42
N LYS A 2 4.73 43.62 64.00
CA LYS A 2 3.30 43.51 63.70
C LYS A 2 2.88 43.88 62.26
N ALA A 3 3.57 44.79 61.59
CA ALA A 3 3.28 45.17 60.21
C ALA A 3 3.76 44.12 59.19
N LEU A 4 4.81 43.36 59.50
CA LEU A 4 5.38 42.31 58.63
C LEU A 4 4.47 41.04 58.64
N VAL A 5 3.82 40.77 59.77
CA VAL A 5 2.92 39.62 59.91
C VAL A 5 1.59 39.86 59.19
N LEU A 6 1.10 41.15 59.15
CA LEU A 6 -0.09 41.48 58.39
C LEU A 6 0.11 41.45 56.88
N ALA A 7 1.31 41.86 56.40
CA ALA A 7 1.65 41.79 54.97
C ALA A 7 1.84 40.35 54.48
N LEU A 8 2.42 39.44 55.27
CA LEU A 8 2.50 38.04 54.96
C LEU A 8 1.14 37.32 54.98
N GLY A 9 0.29 37.69 55.92
CA GLY A 9 -1.08 37.14 56.00
C GLY A 9 -1.96 37.51 54.79
N THR A 10 -1.83 38.74 54.26
CA THR A 10 -2.57 39.22 53.07
C THR A 10 -2.02 38.60 51.80
N VAL A 11 -0.71 38.35 51.67
CA VAL A 11 -0.12 37.67 50.49
C VAL A 11 -0.49 36.19 50.48
N VAL A 12 -0.51 35.53 51.65
CA VAL A 12 -0.97 34.13 51.75
C VAL A 12 -2.49 34.01 51.52
N ALA A 13 -3.28 34.97 51.93
CA ALA A 13 -4.72 34.99 51.68
C ALA A 13 -5.04 35.28 50.19
N LEU A 14 -4.21 36.08 49.50
CA LEU A 14 -4.35 36.34 48.05
C LEU A 14 -3.85 35.16 47.19
N LEU A 15 -2.89 34.37 47.67
CA LEU A 15 -2.44 33.14 47.01
C LEU A 15 -3.39 31.96 47.29
N ALA A 16 -4.13 31.95 48.38
CA ALA A 16 -5.13 30.93 48.70
C ALA A 16 -6.49 31.17 47.98
N ALA A 17 -6.71 32.35 47.36
CA ALA A 17 -7.93 32.68 46.64
C ALA A 17 -7.91 32.35 45.15
N ALA A 18 -6.77 31.88 44.61
CA ALA A 18 -6.69 31.26 43.30
C ALA A 18 -6.95 29.75 43.43
N GLY A 19 -8.16 29.37 43.84
CA GLY A 19 -8.66 28.00 43.67
C GLY A 19 -8.67 27.68 42.18
N PRO A 20 -8.46 26.41 41.77
CA PRO A 20 -8.57 26.06 40.38
C PRO A 20 -9.91 26.58 39.84
N ALA A 21 -9.83 27.36 38.75
CA ALA A 21 -11.02 27.86 38.07
C ALA A 21 -11.95 26.65 37.84
N ARG A 22 -13.13 26.67 38.45
CA ARG A 22 -14.12 25.61 38.24
C ARG A 22 -14.45 25.61 36.77
N ALA A 23 -14.20 24.48 36.10
CA ALA A 23 -14.64 24.28 34.74
C ALA A 23 -16.13 24.56 34.66
N ASP A 24 -16.51 25.58 33.89
CA ASP A 24 -17.91 25.95 33.66
C ASP A 24 -18.38 25.20 32.40
N LEU A 25 -19.16 24.12 32.61
CA LEU A 25 -19.72 23.32 31.54
C LEU A 25 -20.54 24.15 30.52
N GLY A 26 -21.15 25.25 30.96
CA GLY A 26 -21.88 26.16 30.07
C GLY A 26 -20.95 26.82 29.06
N GLN A 27 -19.77 27.24 29.49
CA GLN A 27 -18.76 27.85 28.61
C GLN A 27 -18.04 26.82 27.72
N GLU A 28 -17.78 25.62 28.24
CA GLU A 28 -17.25 24.50 27.43
C GLU A 28 -18.23 24.15 26.30
N ARG A 29 -19.54 24.08 26.62
CA ARG A 29 -20.59 23.82 25.62
C ARG A 29 -20.66 24.94 24.58
N ALA A 30 -20.67 26.19 25.02
CA ALA A 30 -20.71 27.33 24.11
C ALA A 30 -19.50 27.38 23.18
N LEU A 31 -18.31 27.04 23.69
CA LEU A 31 -17.09 26.93 22.89
C LEU A 31 -17.20 25.77 21.86
N ALA A 32 -17.70 24.63 22.31
CA ALA A 32 -17.89 23.45 21.45
C ALA A 32 -18.93 23.68 20.35
N GLU A 33 -20.06 24.35 20.67
CA GLU A 33 -21.07 24.71 19.67
C GLU A 33 -20.55 25.71 18.64
N ARG A 34 -19.74 26.70 19.08
CA ARG A 34 -19.16 27.72 18.20
C ARG A 34 -18.25 27.18 17.14
N TYR A 35 -17.46 26.15 17.44
CA TYR A 35 -16.47 25.58 16.55
C TYR A 35 -16.83 24.16 16.08
N ALA A 36 -18.10 23.77 16.21
CA ALA A 36 -18.58 22.46 15.79
C ALA A 36 -18.19 22.15 14.32
N PRO A 37 -17.53 21.03 14.02
CA PRO A 37 -17.08 20.71 12.68
C PRO A 37 -18.27 20.31 11.78
N VAL A 38 -18.11 20.55 10.48
CA VAL A 38 -18.92 19.95 9.43
C VAL A 38 -18.14 18.76 8.90
N VAL A 39 -18.74 17.58 8.91
CA VAL A 39 -18.13 16.35 8.44
C VAL A 39 -18.61 16.10 7.02
N ARG A 40 -17.69 16.18 6.05
CA ARG A 40 -17.96 15.95 4.63
C ARG A 40 -17.62 14.52 4.27
N LEU A 41 -18.62 13.67 4.29
CA LEU A 41 -18.49 12.24 4.03
C LEU A 41 -18.55 11.95 2.53
N VAL A 42 -17.74 11.00 2.07
CA VAL A 42 -17.83 10.46 0.71
C VAL A 42 -19.16 9.70 0.59
N GLU A 43 -19.96 9.99 -0.46
CA GLU A 43 -21.21 9.27 -0.73
C GLU A 43 -20.94 7.80 -1.03
N GLY A 44 -21.82 7.01 -0.52
CA GLY A 44 -21.82 5.59 -0.31
C GLY A 44 -21.25 4.66 -1.37
N ARG A 45 -20.75 3.57 -0.85
CA ARG A 45 -20.08 2.48 -1.53
C ARG A 45 -20.98 1.81 -2.58
N GLU A 46 -20.46 1.65 -3.79
CA GLU A 46 -21.09 0.80 -4.80
C GLU A 46 -21.32 -0.61 -4.23
N GLY A 47 -22.56 -1.11 -4.34
CA GLY A 47 -22.97 -2.44 -3.85
C GLY A 47 -23.65 -2.47 -2.49
N CYS A 48 -23.58 -1.40 -1.67
CA CYS A 48 -24.29 -1.30 -0.39
C CYS A 48 -25.45 -0.28 -0.41
N GLY A 49 -26.02 -0.02 -1.56
CA GLY A 49 -27.22 0.83 -1.68
C GLY A 49 -26.98 2.31 -1.41
N GLY A 50 -25.73 2.81 -1.57
CA GLY A 50 -25.39 4.20 -1.31
C GLY A 50 -25.13 4.50 0.18
N LEU A 51 -25.04 3.47 1.03
CA LEU A 51 -24.77 3.64 2.45
C LEU A 51 -23.32 4.01 2.71
N HIS A 52 -23.09 4.88 3.68
CA HIS A 52 -21.77 5.30 4.15
C HIS A 52 -21.73 5.28 5.69
N TYR A 53 -20.53 5.14 6.25
CA TYR A 53 -20.36 5.23 7.69
C TYR A 53 -20.53 6.69 8.15
N VAL A 54 -21.29 6.87 9.21
CA VAL A 54 -21.47 8.18 9.87
C VAL A 54 -20.98 8.09 11.32
N PRO A 55 -20.51 9.18 11.94
CA PRO A 55 -20.19 9.18 13.37
C PRO A 55 -21.46 9.00 14.18
N ILE A 56 -21.48 7.99 15.06
CA ILE A 56 -22.68 7.64 15.85
C ILE A 56 -22.56 8.07 17.31
N ASP A 57 -23.72 8.17 17.96
CA ASP A 57 -23.80 8.22 19.42
C ASP A 57 -23.53 6.82 19.99
N VAL A 58 -22.50 6.68 20.84
CA VAL A 58 -22.17 5.40 21.47
C VAL A 58 -23.27 4.90 22.42
N ASP A 59 -24.15 5.78 22.90
CA ASP A 59 -25.30 5.38 23.71
C ASP A 59 -26.26 4.48 22.91
N SER A 60 -26.25 4.58 21.58
CA SER A 60 -27.01 3.68 20.70
C SER A 60 -26.56 2.21 20.76
N LEU A 61 -25.34 1.94 21.25
CA LEU A 61 -24.80 0.59 21.42
C LEU A 61 -25.30 -0.08 22.70
N PHE A 62 -25.69 0.71 23.70
CA PHE A 62 -26.01 0.20 25.03
C PHE A 62 -27.39 -0.46 25.08
N GLY A 63 -27.43 -1.62 25.73
CA GLY A 63 -28.66 -2.42 25.82
C GLY A 63 -29.05 -3.12 24.52
N GLN A 64 -28.28 -3.00 23.45
CA GLN A 64 -28.58 -3.67 22.18
C GLN A 64 -28.34 -5.18 22.28
N PRO A 65 -29.32 -6.00 21.87
CA PRO A 65 -29.19 -7.46 21.95
C PRO A 65 -28.13 -8.03 20.97
N THR A 66 -27.69 -7.21 20.02
CA THR A 66 -26.67 -7.53 19.03
C THR A 66 -25.25 -7.16 19.47
N VAL A 67 -25.10 -6.44 20.59
CA VAL A 67 -23.77 -6.07 21.13
C VAL A 67 -23.46 -6.98 22.31
N ALA A 68 -22.28 -7.61 22.29
CA ALA A 68 -21.80 -8.43 23.39
C ALA A 68 -20.61 -7.78 24.11
N LEU A 69 -20.51 -7.96 25.41
CA LEU A 69 -19.33 -7.73 26.20
C LEU A 69 -18.63 -9.08 26.42
N ARG A 70 -17.36 -9.18 26.05
CA ARG A 70 -16.55 -10.39 26.14
C ARG A 70 -15.26 -10.16 26.91
N GLY A 71 -14.63 -11.21 27.39
CA GLY A 71 -13.35 -11.15 28.10
C GLY A 71 -13.39 -11.81 29.46
N PRO A 72 -12.36 -11.59 30.35
CA PRO A 72 -11.14 -10.84 30.04
C PRO A 72 -10.15 -11.65 29.19
N TRP A 73 -9.41 -10.98 28.32
CA TRP A 73 -8.34 -11.56 27.49
C TRP A 73 -8.73 -12.71 26.55
N GLY A 74 -9.99 -12.97 26.38
CA GLY A 74 -10.53 -14.02 25.54
C GLY A 74 -11.91 -13.66 25.04
N ASN A 75 -12.57 -14.59 24.33
CA ASN A 75 -13.88 -14.38 23.72
C ASN A 75 -15.05 -14.92 24.58
N ASP A 76 -14.83 -15.16 25.88
CA ASP A 76 -15.88 -15.62 26.76
C ASP A 76 -16.98 -14.56 26.88
N LEU A 77 -18.22 -14.98 26.63
CA LEU A 77 -19.37 -14.09 26.72
C LEU A 77 -19.62 -13.72 28.19
N VAL A 78 -19.60 -12.43 28.48
CA VAL A 78 -19.88 -11.88 29.82
C VAL A 78 -21.29 -11.33 29.90
N ARG A 79 -21.73 -10.58 28.89
CA ARG A 79 -23.04 -9.97 28.86
C ARG A 79 -23.48 -9.66 27.43
N ILE A 80 -24.76 -9.86 27.14
CA ILE A 80 -25.45 -9.32 25.97
C ILE A 80 -26.09 -7.98 26.35
N GLY A 81 -25.99 -7.00 25.47
CA GLY A 81 -26.52 -5.66 25.71
C GLY A 81 -25.89 -4.97 26.93
N PRO A 82 -24.57 -4.79 26.97
CA PRO A 82 -23.92 -4.07 28.05
C PRO A 82 -24.45 -2.63 28.16
N THR A 83 -24.51 -2.12 29.39
CA THR A 83 -24.92 -0.74 29.66
C THR A 83 -23.69 0.17 29.79
N ASP A 84 -23.88 1.48 29.69
CA ASP A 84 -22.89 2.51 30.00
C ASP A 84 -22.23 2.29 31.39
N LYS A 85 -23.05 1.91 32.40
CA LYS A 85 -22.60 1.61 33.76
C LYS A 85 -21.73 0.36 33.84
N ASP A 86 -21.97 -0.63 32.99
CA ASP A 86 -21.10 -1.79 32.91
C ASP A 86 -19.70 -1.40 32.44
N LEU A 87 -19.62 -0.56 31.40
CA LEU A 87 -18.36 -0.04 30.89
C LEU A 87 -17.68 0.91 31.91
N GLY A 88 -18.47 1.66 32.66
CA GLY A 88 -18.01 2.55 33.74
C GLY A 88 -17.21 1.86 34.85
N ARG A 89 -17.24 0.51 34.93
CA ARG A 89 -16.44 -0.30 35.85
C ARG A 89 -14.96 -0.45 35.43
N GLY A 90 -14.56 0.11 34.31
CA GLY A 90 -13.21 0.07 33.78
C GLY A 90 -12.95 -1.11 32.85
N LEU A 91 -13.10 -2.34 33.32
CA LEU A 91 -13.08 -3.58 32.55
C LEU A 91 -11.84 -3.72 31.64
N TYR A 92 -10.63 -3.60 32.22
CA TYR A 92 -9.38 -3.83 31.50
C TYR A 92 -9.30 -5.28 30.96
N GLY A 93 -8.91 -5.43 29.69
CA GLY A 93 -8.83 -6.74 29.02
C GLY A 93 -10.15 -7.24 28.44
N TYR A 94 -11.24 -6.50 28.59
CA TYR A 94 -12.53 -6.81 27.96
C TYR A 94 -12.66 -6.12 26.60
N HIS A 95 -13.64 -6.56 25.83
CA HIS A 95 -13.95 -5.94 24.54
C HIS A 95 -15.45 -6.01 24.23
N LEU A 96 -15.91 -5.05 23.45
CA LEU A 96 -17.21 -5.11 22.79
C LEU A 96 -17.07 -5.96 21.53
N ASP A 97 -18.15 -6.63 21.16
CA ASP A 97 -18.25 -7.48 19.98
C ASP A 97 -19.58 -7.13 19.29
N PHE A 98 -19.49 -6.67 18.05
CA PHE A 98 -20.61 -6.20 17.26
C PHE A 98 -21.12 -7.33 16.34
N PRO A 99 -22.34 -7.21 15.76
CA PRO A 99 -22.82 -8.23 14.84
C PRO A 99 -22.06 -8.14 13.51
N GLY A 100 -21.52 -9.27 13.05
CA GLY A 100 -20.87 -9.37 11.76
C GLY A 100 -19.59 -10.21 11.76
N ASP A 101 -18.95 -10.25 10.60
CA ASP A 101 -17.61 -10.84 10.43
C ASP A 101 -16.68 -9.74 9.91
N ALA A 102 -15.88 -9.18 10.80
CA ALA A 102 -14.99 -8.09 10.44
C ALA A 102 -13.96 -8.45 9.36
N LEU A 103 -13.67 -9.74 9.15
CA LEU A 103 -12.81 -10.20 8.05
C LEU A 103 -13.53 -10.25 6.70
N ARG A 104 -14.87 -10.30 6.71
CA ARG A 104 -15.72 -10.34 5.53
C ARG A 104 -16.95 -9.46 5.72
N PRO A 105 -16.77 -8.16 5.93
CA PRO A 105 -17.82 -7.26 6.39
C PRO A 105 -19.01 -7.15 5.42
N GLY A 106 -18.75 -7.22 4.11
CA GLY A 106 -19.79 -6.94 3.12
C GLY A 106 -20.49 -5.61 3.38
N CYS A 107 -21.80 -5.60 3.47
CA CYS A 107 -22.61 -4.45 3.89
C CYS A 107 -23.18 -4.59 5.33
N GLU A 108 -22.72 -5.57 6.09
CA GLU A 108 -23.37 -5.97 7.35
C GLU A 108 -23.32 -4.85 8.40
N TYR A 109 -22.16 -4.23 8.59
CA TYR A 109 -22.01 -3.12 9.55
C TYR A 109 -22.73 -1.85 9.12
N LEU A 110 -22.79 -1.56 7.82
CA LEU A 110 -23.57 -0.44 7.28
C LEU A 110 -25.07 -0.64 7.53
N ASN A 111 -25.58 -1.83 7.26
CA ASN A 111 -26.98 -2.18 7.54
C ASN A 111 -27.28 -2.14 9.04
N TRP A 112 -26.34 -2.61 9.87
CA TRP A 112 -26.50 -2.55 11.31
C TRP A 112 -26.50 -1.10 11.84
N GLN A 113 -25.63 -0.25 11.34
CA GLN A 113 -25.62 1.18 11.65
C GLN A 113 -27.00 1.84 11.38
N GLN A 114 -27.66 1.49 10.26
CA GLN A 114 -29.01 1.96 9.97
C GLN A 114 -30.02 1.51 11.02
N HIS A 115 -29.95 0.24 11.46
CA HIS A 115 -30.82 -0.28 12.52
C HIS A 115 -30.61 0.43 13.86
N LEU A 116 -29.41 0.90 14.14
CA LEU A 116 -29.13 1.75 15.30
C LEU A 116 -29.72 3.16 15.17
N GLY A 117 -30.21 3.54 14.00
CA GLY A 117 -30.75 4.87 13.73
C GLY A 117 -29.69 5.98 13.66
N ALA A 118 -28.45 5.62 13.48
CA ALA A 118 -27.28 6.50 13.50
C ALA A 118 -27.35 7.65 12.49
N GLU A 119 -27.94 7.42 11.32
CA GLU A 119 -28.10 8.46 10.28
C GLU A 119 -29.02 9.62 10.69
N ARG A 120 -29.84 9.42 11.71
CA ARG A 120 -30.80 10.46 12.17
C ARG A 120 -30.13 11.50 13.08
N THR A 121 -29.10 11.11 13.81
CA THR A 121 -28.39 11.95 14.77
C THR A 121 -26.90 11.64 14.78
N PRO A 122 -26.16 11.95 13.70
CA PRO A 122 -24.70 11.90 13.76
C PRO A 122 -24.18 12.69 14.94
N THR A 123 -23.18 12.15 15.65
CA THR A 123 -22.74 12.71 16.93
C THR A 123 -21.24 12.97 16.96
N ALA A 124 -20.86 14.11 17.55
CA ALA A 124 -19.48 14.46 17.86
C ALA A 124 -19.37 14.75 19.37
N TYR A 125 -18.43 14.08 20.04
CA TYR A 125 -18.16 14.28 21.45
C TYR A 125 -17.12 15.38 21.62
N ALA A 126 -17.53 16.55 22.14
CA ALA A 126 -16.62 17.63 22.41
C ALA A 126 -16.02 17.53 23.81
N HIS A 127 -14.70 17.68 23.89
CA HIS A 127 -13.95 17.66 25.15
C HIS A 127 -12.98 18.84 25.21
N VAL A 128 -13.02 19.61 26.29
CA VAL A 128 -12.06 20.68 26.57
C VAL A 128 -10.99 20.12 27.49
N ALA A 129 -9.73 20.20 27.06
CA ALA A 129 -8.60 19.69 27.82
C ALA A 129 -7.49 20.74 27.95
N THR A 130 -6.78 20.71 29.07
CA THR A 130 -5.58 21.51 29.33
C THR A 130 -4.44 20.59 29.72
N ASP A 131 -3.22 20.98 29.35
CA ASP A 131 -2.01 20.26 29.68
C ASP A 131 -1.24 21.04 30.75
N SER A 132 -0.91 20.36 31.86
CA SER A 132 -0.17 20.99 32.96
C SER A 132 1.24 21.43 32.57
N GLU A 133 1.85 20.78 31.58
CA GLU A 133 3.17 21.12 31.05
C GLU A 133 3.12 22.33 30.10
N HIS A 134 1.93 22.68 29.62
CA HIS A 134 1.69 23.80 28.69
C HIS A 134 0.66 24.81 29.27
N PRO A 135 0.98 25.48 30.38
CA PRO A 135 0.04 26.42 31.03
C PRO A 135 -0.30 27.57 30.07
N GLY A 136 -1.57 27.90 30.00
CA GLY A 136 -2.08 28.97 29.14
C GLY A 136 -2.53 28.50 27.74
N LYS A 137 -2.41 27.22 27.42
CA LYS A 137 -3.00 26.61 26.24
C LYS A 137 -4.19 25.74 26.59
N LEU A 138 -5.15 25.66 25.67
CA LEU A 138 -6.34 24.83 25.77
C LEU A 138 -6.57 24.12 24.44
N ALA A 139 -6.91 22.84 24.53
CA ALA A 139 -7.37 22.05 23.40
C ALA A 139 -8.89 21.86 23.46
N LEU A 140 -9.57 22.07 22.34
CA LEU A 140 -10.95 21.68 22.12
C LEU A 140 -10.95 20.53 21.13
N GLN A 141 -11.36 19.35 21.56
CA GLN A 141 -11.38 18.12 20.80
C GLN A 141 -12.80 17.75 20.40
N TYR A 142 -13.00 17.22 19.20
CA TYR A 142 -14.23 16.58 18.74
C TYR A 142 -13.91 15.16 18.37
N TRP A 143 -14.45 14.20 19.11
CA TRP A 143 -14.27 12.77 18.92
C TRP A 143 -15.45 12.19 18.16
N PHE A 144 -15.14 11.36 17.16
CA PHE A 144 -16.12 10.67 16.32
C PHE A 144 -15.97 9.17 16.54
N PHE A 145 -17.08 8.48 16.74
CA PHE A 145 -17.09 7.02 16.79
C PHE A 145 -17.81 6.45 15.58
N TYR A 146 -17.16 5.55 14.88
CA TYR A 146 -17.72 4.79 13.78
C TYR A 146 -17.82 3.31 14.17
N VAL A 147 -18.85 2.59 13.69
CA VAL A 147 -19.08 1.18 14.08
C VAL A 147 -18.07 0.22 13.51
N PHE A 148 -17.43 0.57 12.40
CA PHE A 148 -16.52 -0.32 11.69
C PHE A 148 -15.48 0.48 10.89
N ASN A 149 -14.25 0.02 10.89
CA ASN A 149 -13.17 0.50 10.04
C ASN A 149 -13.01 -0.46 8.84
N ASP A 150 -13.51 -0.06 7.67
CA ASP A 150 -13.46 -0.83 6.43
C ASP A 150 -12.23 -0.50 5.58
N TRP A 151 -11.11 -0.39 6.23
CA TRP A 151 -9.84 -0.09 5.58
C TRP A 151 -8.94 -1.35 5.51
N ASN A 152 -7.63 -1.16 5.31
CA ASN A 152 -6.65 -2.24 5.13
C ASN A 152 -6.58 -3.20 6.32
N ASN A 153 -6.82 -2.71 7.52
CA ASN A 153 -6.69 -3.43 8.78
C ASN A 153 -8.00 -3.98 9.35
N LEU A 154 -9.12 -3.73 8.73
CA LEU A 154 -10.47 -4.26 9.06
C LEU A 154 -10.67 -4.54 10.55
N HIS A 155 -11.40 -3.69 11.26
CA HIS A 155 -11.75 -3.92 12.67
C HIS A 155 -13.08 -3.24 13.04
N GLU A 156 -13.74 -3.79 14.03
CA GLU A 156 -14.91 -3.19 14.64
C GLU A 156 -14.53 -1.97 15.46
N GLY A 157 -15.39 -0.96 15.41
CA GLY A 157 -15.23 0.30 16.09
C GLY A 157 -14.07 1.13 15.54
N ASP A 158 -14.25 2.45 15.54
CA ASP A 158 -13.17 3.36 15.17
C ASP A 158 -13.37 4.70 15.88
N TRP A 159 -12.29 5.24 16.44
CA TRP A 159 -12.29 6.53 17.14
C TRP A 159 -11.32 7.48 16.47
N GLU A 160 -11.89 8.47 15.77
CA GLU A 160 -11.17 9.55 15.13
C GLU A 160 -11.45 10.90 15.79
N MET A 161 -10.62 11.91 15.54
CA MET A 161 -10.84 13.20 16.19
C MET A 161 -10.28 14.39 15.42
N VAL A 162 -10.78 15.57 15.78
CA VAL A 162 -10.29 16.89 15.37
C VAL A 162 -9.97 17.70 16.62
N GLN A 163 -8.84 18.40 16.64
CA GLN A 163 -8.43 19.23 17.79
C GLN A 163 -8.10 20.65 17.36
N LEU A 164 -8.72 21.61 18.05
CA LEU A 164 -8.39 23.03 17.96
C LEU A 164 -7.53 23.42 19.17
N VAL A 165 -6.50 24.19 18.95
CA VAL A 165 -5.62 24.71 20.01
C VAL A 165 -5.83 26.21 20.16
N PHE A 166 -5.99 26.67 21.40
CA PHE A 166 -6.15 28.06 21.75
C PHE A 166 -5.04 28.52 22.70
N ASP A 167 -4.57 29.76 22.52
CA ASP A 167 -3.74 30.45 23.50
C ASP A 167 -4.64 31.07 24.59
N ALA A 168 -5.26 30.18 25.35
CA ALA A 168 -6.21 30.54 26.41
C ALA A 168 -6.15 29.51 27.55
N PRO A 169 -6.21 29.93 28.82
CA PRO A 169 -6.17 29.02 29.96
C PRO A 169 -7.52 28.37 30.30
N THR A 170 -8.63 28.90 29.80
CA THR A 170 -10.00 28.43 30.10
C THR A 170 -10.90 28.53 28.88
N ALA A 171 -12.02 27.81 28.88
CA ALA A 171 -13.05 27.89 27.84
C ALA A 171 -13.64 29.31 27.70
N GLU A 172 -13.84 30.03 28.84
CA GLU A 172 -14.28 31.41 28.84
C GLU A 172 -13.31 32.33 28.08
N ALA A 173 -12.01 32.21 28.37
CA ALA A 173 -10.99 33.00 27.67
C ALA A 173 -10.89 32.65 26.20
N ALA A 174 -11.10 31.38 25.84
CA ALA A 174 -11.10 30.88 24.46
C ALA A 174 -12.30 31.41 23.65
N LEU A 175 -13.46 31.61 24.26
CA LEU A 175 -14.62 32.19 23.59
C LEU A 175 -14.35 33.61 23.05
N GLY A 176 -13.42 34.35 23.66
CA GLY A 176 -12.99 35.67 23.20
C GLY A 176 -11.88 35.67 22.14
N ARG A 177 -11.43 34.51 21.71
CA ARG A 177 -10.26 34.33 20.81
C ARG A 177 -10.56 33.36 19.69
N SER A 178 -9.81 33.44 18.61
CA SER A 178 -9.76 32.38 17.58
C SER A 178 -8.76 31.30 17.97
N PRO A 179 -8.94 30.07 17.50
CA PRO A 179 -7.90 29.05 17.58
C PRO A 179 -6.61 29.54 16.94
N VAL A 180 -5.47 29.08 17.39
CA VAL A 180 -4.18 29.34 16.74
C VAL A 180 -3.85 28.28 15.72
N GLU A 181 -4.31 27.05 15.97
CA GLU A 181 -4.01 25.88 15.16
C GLU A 181 -5.14 24.86 15.25
N ILE A 182 -5.31 24.06 14.20
CA ILE A 182 -6.22 22.93 14.16
C ILE A 182 -5.47 21.70 13.61
N GLY A 183 -5.72 20.53 14.20
CA GLY A 183 -5.18 19.24 13.78
C GLY A 183 -6.27 18.22 13.50
N TYR A 184 -6.14 17.52 12.41
CA TYR A 184 -7.01 16.41 12.01
C TYR A 184 -6.27 15.11 12.26
N SER A 185 -6.84 14.22 13.09
CA SER A 185 -6.26 12.90 13.33
C SER A 185 -6.26 12.06 12.06
N GLN A 186 -5.20 11.33 11.88
CA GLN A 186 -4.99 10.41 10.76
C GLN A 186 -4.25 9.21 11.31
N HIS A 187 -4.98 8.12 11.55
CA HIS A 187 -4.43 6.90 12.17
C HIS A 187 -3.77 7.18 13.55
N GLU A 188 -2.45 7.00 13.68
CA GLU A 188 -1.72 7.32 14.93
C GLU A 188 -1.16 8.75 14.97
N GLY A 189 -1.25 9.49 13.88
CA GLY A 189 -0.74 10.85 13.78
C GLY A 189 -1.82 11.90 13.54
N ALA A 190 -1.39 13.08 13.10
CA ALA A 190 -2.28 14.15 12.66
C ALA A 190 -1.60 15.06 11.63
N GLU A 191 -2.42 15.74 10.85
CA GLU A 191 -2.00 16.88 10.03
C GLU A 191 -2.50 18.17 10.66
N ARG A 192 -1.66 19.23 10.67
CA ARG A 192 -2.00 20.54 11.20
C ARG A 192 -2.22 21.60 10.14
N ALA A 193 -3.03 22.58 10.48
CA ALA A 193 -3.16 23.85 9.80
C ALA A 193 -3.20 25.00 10.82
N GLY A 194 -2.62 26.14 10.49
CA GLY A 194 -2.95 27.38 11.18
C GLY A 194 -4.43 27.72 10.96
N TRP A 195 -5.05 28.44 11.90
CA TRP A 195 -6.47 28.79 11.76
C TRP A 195 -6.78 29.59 10.49
N ASP A 196 -5.81 30.37 9.99
CA ASP A 196 -5.91 31.17 8.77
C ASP A 196 -5.22 30.53 7.56
N ASP A 197 -4.83 29.26 7.65
CA ASP A 197 -4.24 28.52 6.53
C ASP A 197 -5.30 28.34 5.42
N SER A 198 -4.88 28.58 4.19
CA SER A 198 -5.74 28.46 3.00
C SER A 198 -6.23 27.03 2.73
N LYS A 199 -5.58 25.99 3.26
CA LYS A 199 -6.05 24.62 3.16
C LYS A 199 -7.22 24.30 4.08
N LEU A 200 -7.46 25.12 5.13
CA LEU A 200 -8.55 24.95 6.07
C LEU A 200 -9.85 25.57 5.52
N GLU A 201 -10.75 24.75 5.03
CA GLU A 201 -12.10 25.17 4.68
C GLU A 201 -12.92 25.39 5.97
N ARG A 202 -13.66 26.51 6.02
CA ARG A 202 -14.54 26.85 7.17
C ARG A 202 -15.88 27.34 6.66
N ILE A 203 -16.95 26.80 7.21
CA ILE A 203 -18.30 27.28 6.97
C ILE A 203 -18.62 28.34 8.05
N ASP A 204 -19.26 29.44 7.66
CA ASP A 204 -19.61 30.57 8.53
C ASP A 204 -18.40 31.11 9.33
N GLY A 205 -17.17 30.87 8.86
CA GLY A 205 -15.91 31.36 9.44
C GLY A 205 -15.45 30.66 10.72
N THR A 206 -16.28 29.82 11.34
CA THR A 206 -15.99 29.14 12.61
C THR A 206 -16.10 27.63 12.57
N HIS A 207 -16.83 27.04 11.59
CA HIS A 207 -17.06 25.62 11.50
C HIS A 207 -16.06 24.98 10.55
N PRO A 208 -15.01 24.27 11.02
CA PRO A 208 -14.05 23.62 10.14
C PRO A 208 -14.71 22.47 9.37
N VAL A 209 -14.36 22.34 8.09
CA VAL A 209 -14.81 21.22 7.25
C VAL A 209 -13.78 20.10 7.34
N VAL A 210 -14.25 18.92 7.67
CA VAL A 210 -13.43 17.71 7.85
C VAL A 210 -13.80 16.72 6.77
N HIS A 211 -12.81 16.16 6.09
CA HIS A 211 -12.98 15.15 5.05
C HIS A 211 -12.48 13.78 5.56
N PRO A 212 -13.33 12.96 6.21
CA PRO A 212 -12.94 11.59 6.55
C PRO A 212 -12.77 10.76 5.28
N ALA A 213 -11.70 9.97 5.23
CA ALA A 213 -11.47 9.05 4.14
C ALA A 213 -12.45 7.87 4.17
N ASP A 214 -12.84 7.39 2.99
CA ASP A 214 -13.74 6.24 2.88
C ASP A 214 -13.10 4.99 3.52
N GLY A 215 -13.79 4.45 4.49
CA GLY A 215 -13.46 3.23 5.22
C GLY A 215 -12.48 3.39 6.38
N SER A 216 -11.47 4.25 6.32
CA SER A 216 -10.51 4.47 7.42
C SER A 216 -10.95 5.55 8.39
N HIS A 217 -11.83 6.45 7.97
CA HIS A 217 -12.27 7.64 8.69
C HIS A 217 -11.15 8.61 9.10
N ALA A 218 -9.91 8.39 8.67
CA ALA A 218 -8.81 9.33 8.85
C ALA A 218 -9.19 10.70 8.26
N ASN A 219 -8.94 11.77 9.01
CA ASN A 219 -9.46 13.09 8.69
C ASN A 219 -8.48 13.93 7.86
N PHE A 220 -8.94 14.55 6.79
CA PHE A 220 -8.12 15.35 5.86
C PHE A 220 -8.72 16.74 5.63
N TYR A 221 -7.91 17.64 5.02
CA TYR A 221 -8.30 19.03 4.71
C TYR A 221 -8.96 19.21 3.35
N GLY A 222 -9.05 18.19 2.51
CA GLY A 222 -9.64 18.33 1.19
C GLY A 222 -9.77 17.00 0.45
N GLU A 223 -10.29 17.08 -0.75
CA GLU A 223 -10.50 15.93 -1.63
C GLU A 223 -9.22 15.54 -2.34
N ALA A 224 -8.67 14.37 -2.00
CA ALA A 224 -7.51 13.80 -2.64
C ALA A 224 -7.43 12.29 -2.37
N LEU A 225 -6.53 11.62 -3.08
CA LEU A 225 -6.02 10.32 -2.69
C LEU A 225 -4.74 10.55 -1.90
N TYR A 226 -4.75 10.15 -0.65
CA TYR A 226 -3.62 10.30 0.26
C TYR A 226 -2.87 8.99 0.39
N LEU A 227 -1.53 9.06 0.45
CA LEU A 227 -0.66 7.91 0.59
C LEU A 227 0.07 7.98 1.92
N GLY A 228 -0.20 7.03 2.81
CA GLY A 228 0.50 6.85 4.06
C GLY A 228 1.60 5.79 3.94
N SER A 229 2.75 6.06 4.55
CA SER A 229 3.94 5.21 4.50
C SER A 229 4.45 4.77 5.87
N SER A 230 3.80 5.18 6.94
CA SER A 230 4.19 4.88 8.33
C SER A 230 2.96 4.59 9.20
N ALA A 231 3.16 4.10 10.41
CA ALA A 231 2.08 3.91 11.38
C ALA A 231 1.33 5.23 11.67
N LYS A 232 2.07 6.35 11.74
CA LYS A 232 1.49 7.69 11.96
C LYS A 232 0.67 8.21 10.77
N GLU A 233 0.89 7.67 9.58
CA GLU A 233 0.21 8.09 8.35
C GLU A 233 -0.82 7.06 7.86
N GLY A 234 -0.81 5.86 8.44
CA GLY A 234 -1.50 4.69 7.90
C GLY A 234 -0.80 4.11 6.67
N VAL A 235 -0.48 2.81 6.70
CA VAL A 235 0.18 2.15 5.57
C VAL A 235 -0.85 1.81 4.51
N GLY A 236 -0.91 2.62 3.45
CA GLY A 236 -1.87 2.41 2.35
C GLY A 236 -2.37 3.70 1.74
N CYS A 237 -3.58 3.66 1.22
CA CYS A 237 -4.23 4.81 0.61
C CYS A 237 -5.51 5.16 1.36
N ASP A 238 -5.69 6.44 1.60
CA ASP A 238 -6.91 7.04 2.12
C ASP A 238 -7.56 7.88 1.03
N ASP A 239 -8.81 7.61 0.69
CA ASP A 239 -9.51 8.27 -0.40
C ASP A 239 -10.65 9.14 0.12
N THR A 240 -10.56 10.44 -0.15
CA THR A 240 -11.62 11.42 0.19
C THR A 240 -12.31 11.97 -1.04
N ARG A 241 -12.03 11.39 -2.23
CA ARG A 241 -12.58 11.83 -3.53
C ARG A 241 -13.95 11.22 -3.78
N GLY A 242 -14.76 11.92 -4.54
CA GLY A 242 -16.06 11.44 -5.02
C GLY A 242 -17.19 12.41 -4.70
N PRO A 243 -18.42 12.02 -4.98
CA PRO A 243 -19.58 12.76 -4.46
C PRO A 243 -19.56 12.75 -2.93
N THR A 244 -19.89 13.88 -2.32
CA THR A 244 -19.85 14.04 -0.86
C THR A 244 -21.17 14.57 -0.32
N VAL A 245 -21.45 14.27 0.94
CA VAL A 245 -22.56 14.80 1.72
C VAL A 245 -22.04 15.49 2.98
N ASP A 246 -22.49 16.74 3.22
CA ASP A 246 -22.15 17.48 4.43
C ASP A 246 -23.07 17.06 5.58
N VAL A 247 -22.49 16.57 6.65
CA VAL A 247 -23.15 16.18 7.88
C VAL A 247 -22.76 17.17 8.98
N ARG A 248 -23.76 17.70 9.73
CA ARG A 248 -23.54 18.51 10.92
C ARG A 248 -23.88 17.67 12.17
N PRO A 249 -22.87 17.09 12.84
CA PRO A 249 -23.11 16.24 14.00
C PRO A 249 -23.73 17.04 15.16
N GLN A 250 -24.58 16.38 15.93
CA GLN A 250 -24.96 16.88 17.23
C GLN A 250 -23.74 16.87 18.15
N VAL A 251 -23.46 18.00 18.78
CA VAL A 251 -22.35 18.14 19.71
C VAL A 251 -22.76 17.71 21.11
N VAL A 252 -22.14 16.68 21.64
CA VAL A 252 -22.27 16.19 22.99
C VAL A 252 -21.03 16.62 23.79
N THR A 253 -21.19 17.57 24.74
CA THR A 253 -20.05 18.07 25.52
C THR A 253 -19.74 17.16 26.70
N ILE A 254 -18.55 16.58 26.71
CA ILE A 254 -18.01 15.84 27.85
C ILE A 254 -17.33 16.85 28.78
N PRO A 255 -17.73 16.93 30.07
CA PRO A 255 -17.11 17.84 31.02
C PRO A 255 -15.59 17.64 31.11
N SER A 256 -14.81 18.71 31.16
CA SER A 256 -13.36 18.64 31.37
C SER A 256 -12.98 18.09 32.74
N ALA A 257 -13.84 18.33 33.74
CA ALA A 257 -13.67 17.78 35.08
C ALA A 257 -13.92 16.25 35.07
N GLN A 258 -12.88 15.47 35.29
CA GLN A 258 -12.91 13.99 35.18
C GLN A 258 -14.03 13.32 36.01
N ALA A 259 -14.28 13.81 37.24
CA ALA A 259 -15.35 13.27 38.08
C ALA A 259 -16.75 13.52 37.47
N ALA A 260 -16.97 14.69 36.91
CA ALA A 260 -18.20 15.03 36.22
C ALA A 260 -18.36 14.25 34.92
N ALA A 261 -17.29 14.12 34.14
CA ALA A 261 -17.28 13.31 32.92
C ALA A 261 -17.69 11.87 33.19
N ARG A 262 -17.08 11.20 34.18
CA ARG A 262 -17.41 9.81 34.56
C ARG A 262 -18.81 9.66 35.15
N SER A 263 -19.33 10.70 35.77
CA SER A 263 -20.71 10.69 36.31
C SER A 263 -21.75 10.81 35.20
N SER A 264 -21.52 11.68 34.22
CA SER A 264 -22.43 11.92 33.11
C SER A 264 -22.30 10.90 31.99
N TYR A 265 -21.10 10.40 31.75
CA TYR A 265 -20.73 9.46 30.71
C TYR A 265 -19.87 8.32 31.30
N PRO A 266 -20.48 7.36 32.01
CA PRO A 266 -19.74 6.26 32.68
C PRO A 266 -18.79 5.51 31.76
N TRP A 267 -19.13 5.35 30.48
CA TRP A 267 -18.32 4.68 29.46
C TRP A 267 -16.93 5.34 29.23
N ILE A 268 -16.73 6.61 29.62
CA ILE A 268 -15.40 7.25 29.60
C ILE A 268 -14.38 6.54 30.51
N ALA A 269 -14.83 5.78 31.51
CA ALA A 269 -13.93 4.98 32.35
C ALA A 269 -13.54 3.64 31.71
N TYR A 270 -14.12 3.26 30.57
CA TYR A 270 -13.87 1.97 29.94
C TYR A 270 -12.40 1.84 29.48
N GLN A 271 -11.76 0.76 29.90
CA GLN A 271 -10.37 0.44 29.60
C GLN A 271 -10.24 -0.74 28.62
N GLY A 272 -11.35 -1.22 28.13
CA GLY A 272 -11.42 -2.28 27.14
C GLY A 272 -11.35 -1.76 25.70
N ARG A 273 -11.69 -2.65 24.77
CA ARG A 273 -11.70 -2.32 23.33
C ARG A 273 -13.13 -2.10 22.82
N TRP A 274 -13.28 -1.14 21.92
CA TRP A 274 -14.52 -0.81 21.25
C TRP A 274 -14.63 -1.59 19.93
N GLY A 275 -14.70 -2.91 20.04
CA GLY A 275 -14.76 -3.85 18.93
C GLY A 275 -14.08 -5.17 19.29
N GLU A 276 -14.27 -6.19 18.47
CA GLU A 276 -13.82 -7.55 18.72
C GLU A 276 -12.32 -7.68 18.99
N LEU A 277 -11.96 -8.67 19.81
CA LEU A 277 -10.58 -9.09 20.05
C LEU A 277 -10.30 -10.39 19.29
N ARG A 278 -9.39 -10.30 18.31
CA ARG A 278 -8.91 -11.44 17.53
C ARG A 278 -7.45 -11.75 17.84
N PRO A 279 -6.99 -12.98 17.63
CA PRO A 279 -5.57 -13.34 17.72
C PRO A 279 -4.80 -12.78 16.51
N SER A 280 -4.96 -11.48 16.22
CA SER A 280 -4.32 -10.74 15.14
C SER A 280 -3.81 -9.40 15.66
N PHE A 281 -3.00 -8.70 14.85
CA PHE A 281 -2.48 -7.40 15.24
C PHE A 281 -3.53 -6.27 15.19
N PHE A 282 -4.63 -6.48 14.47
CA PHE A 282 -5.65 -5.48 14.25
C PHE A 282 -6.93 -5.87 14.99
N ASN A 283 -7.29 -5.06 15.95
CA ASN A 283 -8.42 -5.26 16.87
C ASN A 283 -9.13 -3.94 17.06
N GLY A 284 -10.35 -3.97 17.58
CA GLY A 284 -11.07 -2.78 17.97
C GLY A 284 -10.20 -1.81 18.78
N PRO A 285 -10.34 -0.49 18.61
CA PRO A 285 -9.53 0.51 19.30
C PRO A 285 -9.84 0.57 20.79
N THR A 286 -8.94 1.16 21.56
CA THR A 286 -9.27 1.67 22.91
C THR A 286 -10.06 2.96 22.79
N GLY A 287 -10.81 3.30 23.85
CA GLY A 287 -11.54 4.57 23.91
C GLY A 287 -10.63 5.80 23.99
N PRO A 288 -11.20 7.00 23.78
CA PRO A 288 -10.47 8.27 23.83
C PRO A 288 -9.61 8.46 25.09
N ASN A 289 -10.16 8.10 26.24
CA ASN A 289 -9.54 8.25 27.57
C ASN A 289 -8.20 7.52 27.75
N LEU A 290 -7.85 6.59 26.88
CA LEU A 290 -6.59 5.84 26.91
C LEU A 290 -5.61 6.30 25.82
N LYS A 291 -6.00 7.28 25.01
CA LYS A 291 -5.15 7.81 23.94
C LYS A 291 -4.34 9.01 24.44
N GLU A 292 -3.13 9.20 23.90
CA GLU A 292 -2.25 10.33 24.20
C GLU A 292 -2.93 11.68 23.91
N GLN A 293 -3.71 11.73 22.84
CA GLN A 293 -4.52 12.89 22.46
C GLN A 293 -5.42 13.41 23.58
N TRP A 294 -5.92 12.50 24.40
CA TRP A 294 -6.78 12.85 25.54
C TRP A 294 -6.00 13.27 26.79
N THR A 295 -4.89 12.56 27.08
CA THR A 295 -4.11 12.72 28.31
C THR A 295 -3.10 13.86 28.22
N HIS A 296 -2.50 14.06 27.04
CA HIS A 296 -1.48 15.07 26.74
C HIS A 296 -1.77 15.81 25.43
N PRO A 297 -2.89 16.52 25.32
CA PRO A 297 -3.40 17.05 24.06
C PRO A 297 -2.45 18.06 23.40
N ILE A 298 -1.74 18.88 24.18
CA ILE A 298 -0.85 19.92 23.63
C ILE A 298 0.48 19.30 23.24
N ALA A 299 1.06 18.41 24.08
CA ALA A 299 2.28 17.68 23.72
C ALA A 299 2.08 16.85 22.44
N TRP A 300 0.94 16.18 22.30
CA TRP A 300 0.60 15.47 21.09
C TRP A 300 0.49 16.38 19.86
N ALA A 301 -0.02 17.61 20.04
CA ALA A 301 -0.10 18.61 18.97
C ALA A 301 1.28 19.03 18.42
N GLU A 302 2.34 18.95 19.22
CA GLU A 302 3.69 19.29 18.80
C GLU A 302 4.23 18.32 17.72
N ASP A 303 3.76 17.09 17.72
CA ASP A 303 4.15 16.03 16.76
C ASP A 303 3.36 16.09 15.44
N TRP A 304 2.45 17.06 15.25
CA TRP A 304 1.65 17.13 14.04
C TRP A 304 2.46 17.48 12.81
N ARG A 305 2.26 16.73 11.73
CA ARG A 305 2.87 17.06 10.45
C ARG A 305 2.18 18.23 9.77
N SER A 306 2.92 18.98 8.97
CA SER A 306 2.37 20.16 8.27
C SER A 306 1.62 19.79 6.99
N ARG A 307 1.80 18.58 6.46
CA ARG A 307 1.20 18.15 5.19
C ARG A 307 1.12 16.63 5.09
N SER A 308 0.00 16.14 4.59
CA SER A 308 -0.16 14.75 4.15
C SER A 308 0.31 14.57 2.72
N ASN A 309 0.82 13.39 2.40
CA ASN A 309 1.28 13.08 1.06
C ASN A 309 0.07 12.77 0.17
N THR A 310 -0.24 13.68 -0.75
CA THR A 310 -1.22 13.43 -1.80
C THR A 310 -0.57 12.71 -2.96
N VAL A 311 -1.29 11.78 -3.57
CA VAL A 311 -0.89 11.24 -4.87
C VAL A 311 -1.31 12.26 -5.93
N PRO A 312 -0.36 12.91 -6.61
CA PRO A 312 -0.69 13.88 -7.62
C PRO A 312 -1.50 13.21 -8.73
N GLY A 313 -2.64 13.77 -9.10
CA GLY A 313 -3.47 13.29 -10.22
C GLY A 313 -2.84 13.35 -11.61
N GLY A 314 -1.54 13.53 -11.68
CA GLY A 314 -0.69 13.60 -12.88
C GLY A 314 0.64 12.89 -12.71
N THR A 315 0.73 11.88 -11.84
CA THR A 315 1.93 11.00 -11.79
C THR A 315 2.08 10.28 -13.13
N ALA A 316 3.31 9.86 -13.44
CA ALA A 316 3.65 9.12 -14.66
C ALA A 316 2.80 7.84 -14.89
N PHE A 317 2.01 7.44 -13.91
CA PHE A 317 1.13 6.28 -13.96
C PHE A 317 -0.36 6.65 -14.16
N GLY A 318 -0.75 7.92 -14.07
CA GLY A 318 -2.15 8.35 -14.14
C GLY A 318 -3.00 7.95 -12.92
N PRO A 319 -4.22 8.50 -12.79
CA PRO A 319 -5.14 8.20 -11.68
C PRO A 319 -5.42 6.70 -11.53
N ASP A 320 -5.72 6.01 -12.63
CA ASP A 320 -6.13 4.59 -12.61
C ASP A 320 -5.00 3.64 -12.22
N ALA A 321 -3.73 3.97 -12.53
CA ALA A 321 -2.61 3.16 -12.07
C ALA A 321 -2.37 3.33 -10.56
N THR A 322 -2.65 4.51 -10.03
CA THR A 322 -2.63 4.78 -8.60
C THR A 322 -3.80 4.07 -7.91
N ASP A 323 -5.00 4.13 -8.48
CA ASP A 323 -6.17 3.40 -7.98
C ASP A 323 -5.95 1.89 -8.04
N PHE A 324 -5.32 1.38 -9.11
CA PHE A 324 -4.90 -0.02 -9.18
C PHE A 324 -3.88 -0.37 -8.08
N PHE A 325 -2.90 0.49 -7.83
CA PHE A 325 -1.91 0.29 -6.77
C PHE A 325 -2.58 0.28 -5.38
N CYS A 326 -3.45 1.25 -5.10
CA CYS A 326 -4.17 1.34 -3.85
C CYS A 326 -5.11 0.14 -3.64
N THR A 327 -5.84 -0.27 -4.69
CA THR A 327 -6.68 -1.47 -4.69
C THR A 327 -5.86 -2.73 -4.45
N ALA A 328 -4.69 -2.85 -5.09
CA ALA A 328 -3.80 -4.00 -4.90
C ALA A 328 -3.24 -4.07 -3.48
N ILE A 329 -2.84 -2.92 -2.89
CA ILE A 329 -2.39 -2.86 -1.49
C ILE A 329 -3.54 -3.19 -0.55
N GLY A 330 -4.71 -2.58 -0.71
CA GLY A 330 -5.88 -2.84 0.12
C GLY A 330 -6.30 -4.32 0.06
N THR A 331 -6.44 -4.88 -1.13
CA THR A 331 -6.78 -6.30 -1.31
C THR A 331 -5.70 -7.22 -0.75
N GLY A 332 -4.43 -6.91 -0.97
CA GLY A 332 -3.30 -7.67 -0.45
C GLY A 332 -3.23 -7.63 1.07
N SER A 333 -3.43 -6.46 1.66
CA SER A 333 -3.47 -6.26 3.11
C SER A 333 -4.62 -7.02 3.76
N ARG A 334 -5.84 -6.89 3.24
CA ARG A 334 -7.03 -7.63 3.71
C ARG A 334 -6.82 -9.15 3.60
N SER A 335 -6.26 -9.62 2.48
CA SER A 335 -5.94 -11.04 2.31
C SER A 335 -4.89 -11.52 3.32
N LEU A 336 -3.90 -10.69 3.62
CA LEU A 336 -2.89 -10.98 4.63
C LEU A 336 -3.50 -11.03 6.04
N VAL A 337 -4.37 -10.09 6.39
CA VAL A 337 -5.10 -10.06 7.66
C VAL A 337 -5.93 -11.33 7.82
N GLN A 338 -6.69 -11.73 6.78
CA GLN A 338 -7.47 -12.97 6.77
C GLN A 338 -6.58 -14.21 6.93
N LEU A 339 -5.43 -14.25 6.27
CA LEU A 339 -4.50 -15.37 6.35
C LEU A 339 -3.84 -15.46 7.74
N LEU A 340 -3.47 -14.33 8.34
CA LEU A 340 -2.90 -14.26 9.69
C LEU A 340 -3.92 -14.58 10.78
N ALA A 341 -5.19 -14.32 10.56
CA ALA A 341 -6.28 -14.73 11.45
C ALA A 341 -6.43 -16.27 11.51
N HIS A 342 -5.87 -16.99 10.52
CA HIS A 342 -5.85 -18.45 10.46
C HIS A 342 -4.41 -18.99 10.48
N PRO A 343 -3.69 -18.95 11.63
CA PRO A 343 -2.26 -19.23 11.70
C PRO A 343 -1.87 -20.64 11.23
N LEU A 344 -2.76 -21.63 11.40
CA LEU A 344 -2.55 -22.98 10.90
C LEU A 344 -2.55 -23.00 9.36
N ALA A 345 -3.53 -22.35 8.73
CA ALA A 345 -3.61 -22.27 7.27
C ALA A 345 -2.40 -21.52 6.68
N PHE A 346 -1.99 -20.42 7.33
CA PHE A 346 -0.78 -19.68 6.97
C PHE A 346 0.47 -20.57 7.02
N THR A 347 0.66 -21.29 8.13
CA THR A 347 1.82 -22.17 8.32
C THR A 347 1.83 -23.31 7.30
N LEU A 348 0.66 -23.91 7.00
CA LEU A 348 0.56 -24.97 6.00
C LEU A 348 0.86 -24.48 4.59
N VAL A 349 0.35 -23.30 4.20
CA VAL A 349 0.60 -22.71 2.88
C VAL A 349 2.07 -22.33 2.71
N VAL A 350 2.62 -21.55 3.64
CA VAL A 350 4.03 -21.10 3.58
C VAL A 350 4.98 -22.28 3.74
N GLY A 351 4.74 -23.16 4.72
CA GLY A 351 5.55 -24.36 4.94
C GLY A 351 5.50 -25.30 3.73
N GLY A 352 4.31 -25.52 3.15
CA GLY A 352 4.13 -26.31 1.93
C GLY A 352 4.89 -25.73 0.74
N LEU A 353 4.84 -24.40 0.57
CA LEU A 353 5.59 -23.72 -0.50
C LEU A 353 7.10 -23.84 -0.30
N VAL A 354 7.60 -23.65 0.92
CA VAL A 354 9.02 -23.82 1.28
C VAL A 354 9.46 -25.26 1.03
N LEU A 355 8.68 -26.25 1.48
CA LEU A 355 8.98 -27.67 1.26
C LEU A 355 8.99 -28.02 -0.23
N LEU A 356 8.03 -27.48 -1.01
CA LEU A 356 8.02 -27.66 -2.47
C LEU A 356 9.28 -27.10 -3.12
N VAL A 357 9.68 -25.88 -2.76
CA VAL A 357 10.92 -25.27 -3.27
C VAL A 357 12.13 -26.10 -2.89
N LEU A 358 12.27 -26.50 -1.62
CA LEU A 358 13.38 -27.36 -1.17
C LEU A 358 13.39 -28.71 -1.88
N PHE A 359 12.22 -29.33 -2.07
CA PHE A 359 12.08 -30.56 -2.84
C PHE A 359 12.54 -30.38 -4.28
N LEU A 360 12.09 -29.33 -4.98
CA LEU A 360 12.52 -29.03 -6.35
C LEU A 360 14.04 -28.78 -6.43
N LEU A 361 14.60 -28.04 -5.47
CA LEU A 361 16.04 -27.80 -5.38
C LEU A 361 16.82 -29.08 -5.11
N SER A 362 16.32 -30.00 -4.31
CA SER A 362 16.96 -31.29 -4.02
C SER A 362 16.90 -32.26 -5.20
N ARG A 363 15.89 -32.15 -6.07
CA ARG A 363 15.70 -33.06 -7.22
C ARG A 363 16.51 -32.67 -8.44
N THR A 364 17.17 -31.51 -8.46
CA THR A 364 18.00 -31.09 -9.58
C THR A 364 19.47 -31.32 -9.30
N THR A 365 20.24 -31.62 -10.35
CA THR A 365 21.69 -31.72 -10.28
C THR A 365 22.33 -30.33 -10.40
N TRP A 366 23.31 -30.06 -9.53
CA TRP A 366 24.00 -28.77 -9.47
C TRP A 366 25.41 -28.78 -10.07
N ARG A 367 26.03 -29.95 -10.20
CA ARG A 367 27.39 -30.12 -10.73
C ARG A 367 27.40 -31.08 -11.94
N PRO A 368 28.33 -30.90 -12.88
CA PRO A 368 29.36 -29.86 -13.00
C PRO A 368 28.78 -28.50 -13.40
N THR A 369 29.50 -27.42 -13.06
CA THR A 369 29.06 -26.03 -13.26
C THR A 369 30.03 -25.24 -14.12
N ALA A 370 30.50 -25.80 -15.25
CA ALA A 370 31.34 -25.03 -16.16
C ALA A 370 30.50 -23.96 -16.88
N PRO A 371 30.78 -22.65 -16.68
CA PRO A 371 30.03 -21.59 -17.32
C PRO A 371 30.33 -21.42 -18.80
N LEU A 372 31.50 -21.79 -19.26
CA LEU A 372 31.89 -21.87 -20.69
C LEU A 372 31.59 -23.25 -21.27
N HIS A 373 31.89 -23.43 -22.56
CA HIS A 373 31.42 -24.55 -23.38
C HIS A 373 29.89 -24.59 -23.46
N LEU A 374 29.33 -23.59 -24.18
CA LEU A 374 27.91 -23.32 -24.24
C LEU A 374 27.08 -24.46 -24.79
N ALA A 375 27.59 -25.14 -25.83
CA ALA A 375 26.91 -26.22 -26.51
C ALA A 375 26.92 -27.53 -25.70
N ARG A 376 26.11 -27.59 -24.63
CA ARG A 376 26.00 -28.78 -23.78
C ARG A 376 24.63 -28.87 -23.11
N ARG A 377 24.22 -30.10 -22.79
CA ARG A 377 23.00 -30.33 -21.98
C ARG A 377 23.24 -29.92 -20.55
N ARG A 378 22.26 -29.23 -19.94
CA ARG A 378 22.29 -28.81 -18.53
C ARG A 378 21.00 -29.22 -17.83
N ALA A 379 21.09 -29.63 -16.57
CA ALA A 379 19.95 -29.74 -15.68
C ALA A 379 19.51 -28.36 -15.18
N TRP A 380 18.39 -28.25 -14.47
CA TRP A 380 17.85 -26.99 -13.94
C TRP A 380 18.86 -26.29 -13.02
N GLY A 381 19.34 -27.02 -12.00
CA GLY A 381 20.33 -26.47 -11.06
C GLY A 381 21.67 -26.13 -11.73
N GLN A 382 22.12 -26.93 -12.70
CA GLN A 382 23.32 -26.61 -13.48
C GLN A 382 23.17 -25.35 -14.31
N THR A 383 21.97 -25.09 -14.84
CA THR A 383 21.69 -23.84 -15.57
C THR A 383 21.80 -22.63 -14.63
N LEU A 384 21.13 -22.67 -13.46
CA LEU A 384 21.19 -21.58 -12.47
C LEU A 384 22.61 -21.39 -11.93
N ALA A 385 23.32 -22.48 -11.60
CA ALA A 385 24.69 -22.41 -11.08
C ALA A 385 25.69 -21.86 -12.11
N ALA A 386 25.54 -22.22 -13.39
CA ALA A 386 26.35 -21.64 -14.47
C ALA A 386 26.07 -20.16 -14.66
N SER A 387 24.78 -19.75 -14.64
CA SER A 387 24.38 -18.34 -14.70
C SER A 387 24.98 -17.53 -13.54
N GLY A 388 24.85 -18.04 -12.30
CA GLY A 388 25.38 -17.38 -11.11
C GLY A 388 26.92 -17.25 -11.15
N ARG A 389 27.63 -18.32 -11.52
CA ARG A 389 29.10 -18.26 -11.63
C ARG A 389 29.58 -17.32 -12.73
N MET A 390 28.95 -17.34 -13.90
CA MET A 390 29.28 -16.41 -14.98
C MET A 390 28.99 -14.98 -14.56
N TYR A 391 27.85 -14.72 -13.95
CA TYR A 391 27.48 -13.41 -13.45
C TYR A 391 28.49 -12.86 -12.43
N LEU A 392 28.81 -13.64 -11.40
CA LEU A 392 29.75 -13.24 -10.35
C LEU A 392 31.19 -13.07 -10.86
N SER A 393 31.66 -13.97 -11.76
CA SER A 393 33.01 -13.88 -12.32
C SER A 393 33.20 -12.70 -13.27
N ARG A 394 32.11 -12.19 -13.86
CA ARG A 394 32.12 -11.08 -14.82
C ARG A 394 31.09 -10.00 -14.45
N TRP A 395 30.88 -9.76 -13.17
CA TRP A 395 29.81 -8.90 -12.67
C TRP A 395 29.82 -7.48 -13.28
N ARG A 396 31.01 -6.89 -13.52
CA ARG A 396 31.15 -5.58 -14.17
C ARG A 396 30.55 -5.56 -15.59
N LEU A 397 30.72 -6.63 -16.34
CA LEU A 397 30.12 -6.76 -17.66
C LEU A 397 28.59 -6.80 -17.56
N PHE A 398 28.05 -7.70 -16.72
CA PHE A 398 26.61 -7.93 -16.67
C PHE A 398 25.84 -6.79 -15.99
N VAL A 399 26.37 -6.23 -14.90
CA VAL A 399 25.80 -4.98 -14.32
C VAL A 399 25.88 -3.84 -15.34
N GLY A 400 27.01 -3.69 -16.05
CA GLY A 400 27.16 -2.72 -17.13
C GLY A 400 26.13 -2.88 -18.26
N LEU A 401 25.75 -4.11 -18.61
CA LEU A 401 24.63 -4.37 -19.53
C LEU A 401 23.29 -3.96 -18.93
N GLY A 402 23.08 -4.24 -17.65
CA GLY A 402 21.84 -3.87 -16.95
C GLY A 402 21.64 -2.37 -16.77
N LEU A 403 22.72 -1.57 -16.75
CA LEU A 403 22.61 -0.11 -16.60
C LEU A 403 21.78 0.56 -17.72
N LEU A 404 21.51 -0.13 -18.82
CA LEU A 404 20.55 0.34 -19.84
C LEU A 404 19.17 0.63 -19.26
N PHE A 405 18.77 -0.04 -18.19
CA PHE A 405 17.46 0.21 -17.56
C PHE A 405 17.34 1.61 -16.93
N ILE A 406 18.43 2.25 -16.57
CA ILE A 406 18.38 3.62 -16.01
C ILE A 406 17.90 4.62 -17.06
N PRO A 407 18.57 4.82 -18.22
CA PRO A 407 18.07 5.73 -19.24
C PRO A 407 16.72 5.28 -19.81
N LEU A 408 16.45 3.98 -19.86
CA LEU A 408 15.17 3.46 -20.30
C LEU A 408 14.03 3.88 -19.36
N SER A 409 14.24 3.86 -18.05
CA SER A 409 13.24 4.32 -17.07
C SER A 409 12.93 5.81 -17.27
N PHE A 410 13.92 6.65 -17.56
CA PHE A 410 13.69 8.05 -17.90
C PHE A 410 12.90 8.22 -19.19
N VAL A 411 13.20 7.43 -20.23
CA VAL A 411 12.45 7.46 -21.50
C VAL A 411 11.00 7.04 -21.28
N ILE A 412 10.76 5.99 -20.51
CA ILE A 412 9.40 5.54 -20.15
C ILE A 412 8.66 6.66 -19.42
N SER A 413 9.27 7.25 -18.39
CA SER A 413 8.67 8.35 -17.64
C SER A 413 8.35 9.56 -18.52
N LEU A 414 9.25 9.91 -19.45
CA LEU A 414 9.04 10.99 -20.40
C LEU A 414 7.88 10.69 -21.37
N LEU A 415 7.83 9.48 -21.92
CA LEU A 415 6.76 9.08 -22.85
C LEU A 415 5.40 9.07 -22.15
N GLN A 416 5.33 8.58 -20.92
CA GLN A 416 4.12 8.61 -20.11
C GLN A 416 3.70 10.05 -19.78
N TRP A 417 4.66 10.90 -19.42
CA TRP A 417 4.40 12.31 -19.18
C TRP A 417 3.87 13.02 -20.46
N LEU A 418 4.48 12.78 -21.62
CA LEU A 418 4.03 13.33 -22.91
C LEU A 418 2.62 12.81 -23.28
N LEU A 419 2.32 11.55 -23.01
CA LEU A 419 1.00 10.98 -23.26
C LEU A 419 -0.08 11.68 -22.41
N LEU A 420 0.21 11.91 -21.13
CA LEU A 420 -0.73 12.51 -20.18
C LEU A 420 -0.91 14.03 -20.40
N HIS A 421 0.15 14.75 -20.78
CA HIS A 421 0.11 16.20 -20.98
C HIS A 421 -0.07 16.60 -22.44
N GLY A 422 0.26 15.73 -23.39
CA GLY A 422 0.14 16.00 -24.83
C GLY A 422 -1.31 16.15 -25.31
N THR A 423 -2.26 15.55 -24.61
CA THR A 423 -3.69 15.67 -24.92
C THR A 423 -4.22 17.09 -24.68
N SER A 424 -3.70 17.79 -23.68
CA SER A 424 -4.05 19.20 -23.42
C SER A 424 -3.42 20.15 -24.44
N VAL A 425 -2.22 19.83 -24.95
CA VAL A 425 -1.50 20.65 -25.96
C VAL A 425 -2.11 20.50 -27.35
N LEU A 426 -2.70 19.36 -27.68
CA LEU A 426 -3.31 19.09 -28.97
C LEU A 426 -4.80 19.49 -29.03
N GLY A 427 -5.35 20.09 -27.95
CA GLY A 427 -6.75 20.56 -27.92
C GLY A 427 -7.79 19.44 -27.99
N VAL A 428 -7.38 18.20 -27.80
CA VAL A 428 -8.29 17.05 -27.69
C VAL A 428 -8.67 16.91 -26.22
N GLU A 429 -9.76 17.54 -25.79
CA GLU A 429 -10.42 17.19 -24.55
C GLU A 429 -10.97 15.75 -24.71
N ILE A 430 -10.17 14.78 -24.33
CA ILE A 430 -10.66 13.44 -24.10
C ILE A 430 -11.51 13.55 -22.83
N GLY A 431 -12.83 13.57 -23.05
CA GLY A 431 -13.81 13.83 -22.01
C GLY A 431 -13.60 12.92 -20.79
N ARG A 432 -14.05 13.39 -19.64
CA ARG A 432 -13.95 12.78 -18.29
C ARG A 432 -14.37 11.30 -18.17
N THR A 433 -14.87 10.69 -19.25
CA THR A 433 -15.38 9.30 -19.29
C THR A 433 -14.38 8.26 -19.83
N SER A 434 -13.14 8.63 -20.20
CA SER A 434 -12.18 7.70 -20.84
C SER A 434 -10.85 7.52 -20.10
N ASN A 435 -10.82 7.77 -18.80
CA ASN A 435 -9.60 7.63 -17.98
C ASN A 435 -9.02 6.21 -18.02
N GLY A 436 -9.85 5.16 -18.08
CA GLY A 436 -9.42 3.77 -18.16
C GLY A 436 -8.61 3.43 -19.42
N LEU A 437 -8.92 4.04 -20.58
CA LEU A 437 -8.17 3.81 -21.82
C LEU A 437 -6.76 4.42 -21.74
N VAL A 438 -6.63 5.64 -21.22
CA VAL A 438 -5.34 6.34 -21.08
C VAL A 438 -4.44 5.60 -20.10
N ALA A 439 -4.98 5.14 -18.98
CA ALA A 439 -4.23 4.33 -18.01
C ALA A 439 -3.80 2.98 -18.60
N PHE A 440 -4.70 2.29 -19.29
CA PHE A 440 -4.36 1.05 -20.00
C PHE A 440 -3.23 1.27 -21.02
N VAL A 441 -3.31 2.33 -21.82
CA VAL A 441 -2.27 2.65 -22.80
C VAL A 441 -0.95 3.03 -22.13
N SER A 442 -0.96 3.79 -21.02
CA SER A 442 0.24 4.13 -20.24
C SER A 442 0.90 2.91 -19.64
N LEU A 443 0.13 2.01 -19.03
CA LEU A 443 0.62 0.76 -18.46
C LEU A 443 1.16 -0.17 -19.57
N ALA A 444 0.43 -0.32 -20.65
CA ALA A 444 0.84 -1.12 -21.80
C ALA A 444 2.14 -0.57 -22.43
N LEU A 445 2.28 0.74 -22.55
CA LEU A 445 3.48 1.41 -23.06
C LEU A 445 4.67 1.15 -22.14
N GLY A 446 4.52 1.38 -20.82
CA GLY A 446 5.58 1.15 -19.84
C GLY A 446 6.03 -0.32 -19.80
N THR A 447 5.08 -1.25 -19.77
CA THR A 447 5.36 -2.69 -19.80
C THR A 447 6.04 -3.10 -21.09
N THR A 448 5.57 -2.61 -22.24
CA THR A 448 6.17 -2.90 -23.56
C THR A 448 7.60 -2.39 -23.63
N CYS A 449 7.86 -1.14 -23.24
CA CYS A 449 9.21 -0.57 -23.22
C CYS A 449 10.15 -1.35 -22.27
N THR A 450 9.68 -1.75 -21.11
CA THR A 450 10.45 -2.56 -20.15
C THR A 450 10.80 -3.93 -20.74
N LEU A 451 9.87 -4.61 -21.40
CA LEU A 451 10.08 -5.89 -22.04
C LEU A 451 11.01 -5.77 -23.27
N LEU A 452 10.92 -4.68 -24.02
CA LEU A 452 11.85 -4.37 -25.11
C LEU A 452 13.27 -4.12 -24.58
N GLY A 453 13.40 -3.38 -23.46
CA GLY A 453 14.66 -3.18 -22.78
C GLY A 453 15.26 -4.50 -22.28
N LEU A 454 14.45 -5.38 -21.68
CA LEU A 454 14.86 -6.72 -21.29
C LEU A 454 15.34 -7.53 -22.50
N GLY A 455 14.63 -7.43 -23.63
CA GLY A 455 15.03 -8.07 -24.88
C GLY A 455 16.40 -7.61 -25.38
N LEU A 456 16.70 -6.31 -25.32
CA LEU A 456 18.03 -5.79 -25.67
C LEU A 456 19.11 -6.29 -24.72
N VAL A 457 18.85 -6.30 -23.40
CA VAL A 457 19.79 -6.88 -22.42
C VAL A 457 20.01 -8.36 -22.67
N GLN A 458 18.96 -9.11 -23.00
CA GLN A 458 19.08 -10.54 -23.34
C GLN A 458 19.90 -10.76 -24.63
N ALA A 459 19.69 -9.95 -25.68
CA ALA A 459 20.42 -10.04 -26.92
C ALA A 459 21.92 -9.76 -26.71
N ALA A 460 22.23 -8.62 -26.06
CA ALA A 460 23.61 -8.27 -25.72
C ALA A 460 24.28 -9.30 -24.81
N THR A 461 23.54 -9.87 -23.84
CA THR A 461 24.05 -10.93 -22.97
C THR A 461 24.33 -12.22 -23.73
N ALA A 462 23.45 -12.64 -24.64
CA ALA A 462 23.65 -13.82 -25.47
C ALA A 462 24.87 -13.66 -26.38
N ARG A 463 25.06 -12.50 -26.99
CA ARG A 463 26.23 -12.17 -27.81
C ARG A 463 27.51 -12.13 -26.97
N ALA A 464 27.49 -11.44 -25.82
CA ALA A 464 28.62 -11.40 -24.92
C ALA A 464 29.07 -12.81 -24.47
N LEU A 465 28.12 -13.70 -24.22
CA LEU A 465 28.38 -15.04 -23.79
C LEU A 465 29.08 -15.85 -24.90
N VAL A 466 28.69 -15.70 -26.18
CA VAL A 466 29.34 -16.33 -27.34
C VAL A 466 30.77 -15.80 -27.52
N GLU A 467 31.00 -14.49 -27.41
CA GLU A 467 32.33 -13.91 -27.49
C GLU A 467 33.26 -14.44 -26.38
N LEU A 468 32.76 -14.52 -25.14
CA LEU A 468 33.50 -15.08 -24.01
C LEU A 468 33.82 -16.58 -24.19
N ASP A 469 32.89 -17.35 -24.77
CA ASP A 469 33.11 -18.79 -25.06
C ASP A 469 34.17 -18.98 -26.14
N ALA A 470 34.25 -18.04 -27.09
CA ALA A 470 35.29 -17.99 -28.11
C ALA A 470 36.64 -17.41 -27.63
N GLY A 471 36.77 -17.12 -26.32
CA GLY A 471 37.99 -16.57 -25.73
C GLY A 471 38.23 -15.09 -26.04
N ARG A 472 37.27 -14.38 -26.64
CA ARG A 472 37.37 -12.96 -26.97
C ARG A 472 36.86 -12.08 -25.84
N PRO A 473 37.65 -11.10 -25.34
CA PRO A 473 37.16 -10.18 -24.34
C PRO A 473 36.09 -9.24 -24.92
N VAL A 474 35.03 -8.96 -24.17
CA VAL A 474 33.94 -8.12 -24.59
C VAL A 474 33.50 -7.20 -23.43
N GLY A 475 33.29 -5.91 -23.77
CA GLY A 475 32.70 -4.92 -22.85
C GLY A 475 31.19 -4.71 -23.09
N PRO A 476 30.50 -4.04 -22.15
CA PRO A 476 29.05 -3.82 -22.27
C PRO A 476 28.65 -3.09 -23.57
N VAL A 477 29.33 -2.00 -23.89
CA VAL A 477 29.06 -1.20 -25.09
C VAL A 477 29.32 -2.00 -26.36
N GLN A 478 30.37 -2.79 -26.39
CA GLN A 478 30.69 -3.64 -27.53
C GLN A 478 29.61 -4.73 -27.73
N ALA A 479 29.13 -5.35 -26.65
CA ALA A 479 28.06 -6.34 -26.72
C ALA A 479 26.77 -5.75 -27.31
N TYR A 480 26.40 -4.52 -26.92
CA TYR A 480 25.27 -3.81 -27.52
C TYR A 480 25.50 -3.47 -29.01
N ARG A 481 26.69 -2.99 -29.37
CA ARG A 481 27.02 -2.71 -30.78
C ARG A 481 26.91 -3.94 -31.65
N LEU A 482 27.30 -5.10 -31.17
CA LEU A 482 27.18 -6.37 -31.90
C LEU A 482 25.72 -6.82 -32.06
N SER A 483 24.83 -6.46 -31.12
CA SER A 483 23.42 -6.85 -31.14
C SER A 483 22.52 -5.85 -31.88
N VAL A 484 22.95 -4.59 -32.03
CA VAL A 484 22.12 -3.51 -32.59
C VAL A 484 21.70 -3.76 -34.05
N THR A 485 22.49 -4.50 -34.80
CA THR A 485 22.19 -4.86 -36.19
C THR A 485 20.93 -5.72 -36.33
N HIS A 486 20.57 -6.47 -35.27
CA HIS A 486 19.38 -7.32 -35.22
C HIS A 486 18.18 -6.63 -34.54
N ALA A 487 18.36 -5.41 -34.02
CA ALA A 487 17.34 -4.70 -33.22
C ALA A 487 15.97 -4.57 -33.93
N PRO A 488 15.84 -4.22 -35.23
CA PRO A 488 14.54 -4.13 -35.88
C PRO A 488 13.77 -5.46 -35.87
N ARG A 489 14.46 -6.57 -36.13
CA ARG A 489 13.86 -7.92 -36.11
C ARG A 489 13.48 -8.33 -34.70
N LEU A 490 14.32 -7.98 -33.73
CA LEU A 490 14.09 -8.22 -32.30
C LEU A 490 12.85 -7.47 -31.82
N PHE A 491 12.75 -6.18 -32.11
CA PHE A 491 11.58 -5.38 -31.75
C PHE A 491 10.30 -5.92 -32.39
N GLY A 492 10.32 -6.27 -33.67
CA GLY A 492 9.15 -6.86 -34.30
C GLY A 492 8.72 -8.18 -33.66
N ALA A 493 9.67 -9.07 -33.31
CA ALA A 493 9.37 -10.33 -32.66
C ALA A 493 8.82 -10.15 -31.25
N LEU A 494 9.44 -9.25 -30.46
CA LEU A 494 9.01 -8.94 -29.09
C LEU A 494 7.65 -8.24 -29.08
N LEU A 495 7.43 -7.27 -29.98
CA LEU A 495 6.14 -6.55 -30.06
C LEU A 495 5.00 -7.54 -30.31
N VAL A 496 5.15 -8.45 -31.27
CA VAL A 496 4.14 -9.50 -31.53
C VAL A 496 3.94 -10.37 -30.29
N ALA A 497 5.03 -10.82 -29.66
CA ALA A 497 4.95 -11.68 -28.48
C ALA A 497 4.27 -10.98 -27.30
N VAL A 498 4.67 -9.73 -27.00
CA VAL A 498 4.12 -8.92 -25.90
C VAL A 498 2.65 -8.63 -26.12
N VAL A 499 2.28 -8.10 -27.31
CA VAL A 499 0.88 -7.77 -27.60
C VAL A 499 -0.02 -8.99 -27.46
N VAL A 500 0.35 -10.12 -28.08
CA VAL A 500 -0.49 -11.33 -28.03
C VAL A 500 -0.60 -11.88 -26.61
N VAL A 501 0.53 -11.96 -25.88
CA VAL A 501 0.53 -12.49 -24.51
C VAL A 501 -0.22 -11.56 -23.57
N SER A 502 -0.09 -10.23 -23.71
CA SER A 502 -0.81 -9.26 -22.88
C SER A 502 -2.32 -9.27 -23.16
N LEU A 503 -2.74 -9.33 -24.43
CA LEU A 503 -4.15 -9.45 -24.78
C LEU A 503 -4.78 -10.74 -24.25
N LEU A 504 -4.08 -11.87 -24.28
CA LEU A 504 -4.56 -13.10 -23.68
C LEU A 504 -4.52 -13.04 -22.15
N GLY A 505 -3.51 -12.41 -21.58
CA GLY A 505 -3.32 -12.28 -20.14
C GLY A 505 -4.28 -11.29 -19.47
N SER A 506 -4.93 -10.39 -20.21
CA SER A 506 -5.93 -9.46 -19.68
C SER A 506 -7.23 -10.17 -19.25
N SER A 507 -7.45 -11.40 -19.71
CA SER A 507 -8.59 -12.23 -19.29
C SER A 507 -8.13 -13.35 -18.38
N LEU A 508 -8.73 -13.47 -17.20
CA LEU A 508 -8.43 -14.55 -16.25
C LEU A 508 -8.64 -15.94 -16.88
N TYR A 509 -9.64 -16.08 -17.76
CA TYR A 509 -9.93 -17.33 -18.47
C TYR A 509 -8.86 -17.71 -19.50
N LEU A 510 -8.20 -16.73 -20.12
CA LEU A 510 -7.16 -16.93 -21.15
C LEU A 510 -5.75 -16.90 -20.57
N LEU A 511 -5.58 -16.54 -19.29
CA LEU A 511 -4.29 -16.49 -18.60
C LEU A 511 -3.48 -17.79 -18.71
N PRO A 512 -4.04 -19.02 -18.58
CA PRO A 512 -3.27 -20.25 -18.78
C PRO A 512 -2.72 -20.38 -20.20
N ILE A 513 -3.46 -19.92 -21.21
CA ILE A 513 -3.03 -19.89 -22.61
C ILE A 513 -1.90 -18.87 -22.80
N ALA A 514 -2.03 -17.69 -22.18
CA ALA A 514 -1.00 -16.65 -22.20
C ALA A 514 0.33 -17.17 -21.61
N ILE A 515 0.29 -17.80 -20.44
CA ILE A 515 1.47 -18.41 -19.79
C ILE A 515 2.07 -19.51 -20.65
N TRP A 516 1.24 -20.38 -21.25
CA TRP A 516 1.70 -21.44 -22.12
C TRP A 516 2.39 -20.88 -23.38
N LEU A 517 1.86 -19.82 -23.96
CA LEU A 517 2.41 -19.17 -25.14
C LEU A 517 3.69 -18.40 -24.81
N ALA A 518 3.72 -17.67 -23.68
CA ALA A 518 4.91 -16.99 -23.19
C ALA A 518 6.08 -17.97 -23.01
N GLY A 519 5.83 -19.14 -22.41
CA GLY A 519 6.84 -20.19 -22.31
C GLY A 519 7.34 -20.68 -23.69
N ARG A 520 6.46 -20.78 -24.69
CA ARG A 520 6.84 -21.21 -26.04
C ARG A 520 7.65 -20.18 -26.82
N TRP A 521 7.48 -18.91 -26.49
CA TRP A 521 8.19 -17.81 -27.14
C TRP A 521 9.34 -17.24 -26.30
N ALA A 522 9.57 -17.78 -25.12
CA ALA A 522 10.57 -17.29 -24.17
C ALA A 522 12.02 -17.26 -24.71
N LEU A 523 12.34 -18.08 -25.74
CA LEU A 523 13.66 -18.14 -26.36
C LEU A 523 13.75 -17.32 -27.66
N VAL A 524 12.77 -16.46 -27.96
CA VAL A 524 12.75 -15.70 -29.21
C VAL A 524 13.96 -14.79 -29.36
N VAL A 525 14.40 -14.14 -28.27
CA VAL A 525 15.52 -13.19 -28.29
C VAL A 525 16.84 -13.87 -28.70
N PRO A 526 17.33 -14.94 -28.02
CA PRO A 526 18.54 -15.62 -28.46
C PRO A 526 18.39 -16.25 -29.84
N VAL A 527 17.19 -16.64 -30.28
CA VAL A 527 16.99 -17.15 -31.65
C VAL A 527 17.19 -16.07 -32.71
N VAL A 528 16.61 -14.86 -32.50
CA VAL A 528 16.83 -13.71 -33.40
C VAL A 528 18.32 -13.37 -33.45
N GLU A 529 18.94 -13.27 -32.29
CA GLU A 529 20.30 -12.76 -32.14
C GLU A 529 21.38 -13.75 -32.65
N LEU A 530 21.20 -15.05 -32.43
CA LEU A 530 22.23 -16.06 -32.70
C LEU A 530 21.95 -16.92 -33.93
N GLU A 531 20.71 -16.99 -34.44
CA GLU A 531 20.33 -17.72 -35.63
C GLU A 531 19.97 -16.81 -36.83
N ASP A 532 20.06 -15.47 -36.65
CA ASP A 532 19.77 -14.43 -37.66
C ASP A 532 18.41 -14.61 -38.36
N ARG A 533 17.37 -14.92 -37.58
CA ARG A 533 16.02 -15.17 -38.10
C ARG A 533 15.14 -13.94 -38.04
N GLY A 534 14.27 -13.79 -39.05
CA GLY A 534 13.22 -12.77 -39.00
C GLY A 534 12.17 -13.03 -37.91
N ALA A 535 11.42 -12.02 -37.53
CA ALA A 535 10.52 -12.02 -36.36
C ALA A 535 9.60 -13.26 -36.25
N LEU A 536 8.79 -13.53 -37.28
CA LEU A 536 7.84 -14.67 -37.27
C LEU A 536 8.57 -16.04 -37.37
N ALA A 537 9.70 -16.06 -38.06
CA ALA A 537 10.51 -17.29 -38.15
C ALA A 537 11.15 -17.61 -36.77
N ALA A 538 11.58 -16.58 -36.04
CA ALA A 538 12.13 -16.73 -34.69
C ALA A 538 11.09 -17.24 -33.69
N LEU A 539 9.86 -16.74 -33.72
CA LEU A 539 8.76 -17.25 -32.89
C LEU A 539 8.47 -18.73 -33.18
N ARG A 540 8.42 -19.09 -34.46
CA ARG A 540 8.26 -20.51 -34.88
C ARG A 540 9.42 -21.37 -34.42
N ARG A 541 10.64 -20.87 -34.50
CA ARG A 541 11.87 -21.59 -34.09
C ARG A 541 11.91 -21.74 -32.56
N SER A 542 11.62 -20.68 -31.78
CA SER A 542 11.52 -20.75 -30.33
C SER A 542 10.51 -21.83 -29.89
N ARG A 543 9.30 -21.82 -30.48
CA ARG A 543 8.29 -22.85 -30.21
C ARG A 543 8.82 -24.28 -30.50
N ARG A 544 9.64 -24.49 -31.53
CA ARG A 544 10.24 -25.80 -31.86
C ARG A 544 11.27 -26.19 -30.79
N LEU A 545 12.18 -25.30 -30.42
CA LEU A 545 13.21 -25.52 -29.40
C LEU A 545 12.63 -25.90 -28.04
N VAL A 546 11.52 -25.27 -27.67
CA VAL A 546 10.84 -25.49 -26.37
C VAL A 546 10.06 -26.83 -26.36
N ARG A 547 9.80 -27.45 -27.52
CA ARG A 547 9.01 -28.69 -27.59
C ARG A 547 9.63 -29.78 -26.72
N GLY A 548 8.85 -30.34 -25.78
CA GLY A 548 9.30 -31.37 -24.83
C GLY A 548 10.06 -30.85 -23.61
N HIS A 549 10.34 -29.52 -23.53
CA HIS A 549 11.09 -28.92 -22.43
C HIS A 549 10.38 -27.65 -21.88
N TRP A 550 9.09 -27.52 -22.18
CA TRP A 550 8.29 -26.32 -21.84
C TRP A 550 8.36 -25.98 -20.34
N LEU A 551 8.23 -26.99 -19.46
CA LEU A 551 8.23 -26.76 -18.02
C LEU A 551 9.57 -26.15 -17.54
N LYS A 552 10.70 -26.60 -18.09
CA LYS A 552 12.02 -26.02 -17.76
C LYS A 552 12.13 -24.58 -18.23
N VAL A 553 11.68 -24.29 -19.45
CA VAL A 553 11.71 -22.93 -20.00
C VAL A 553 10.75 -22.02 -19.24
N ALA A 554 9.52 -22.48 -19.01
CA ALA A 554 8.52 -21.70 -18.28
C ALA A 554 8.97 -21.36 -16.85
N SER A 555 9.55 -22.30 -16.12
CA SER A 555 10.00 -22.05 -14.75
C SER A 555 11.26 -21.18 -14.68
N LEU A 556 12.28 -21.45 -15.49
CA LEU A 556 13.54 -20.71 -15.39
C LEU A 556 13.51 -19.34 -16.08
N VAL A 557 12.77 -19.20 -17.18
CA VAL A 557 12.75 -17.97 -17.97
C VAL A 557 11.50 -17.14 -17.65
N VAL A 558 10.29 -17.71 -17.77
CA VAL A 558 9.06 -16.96 -17.59
C VAL A 558 8.82 -16.66 -16.11
N ALA A 559 8.82 -17.68 -15.24
CA ALA A 559 8.61 -17.46 -13.81
C ALA A 559 9.79 -16.70 -13.17
N GLY A 560 11.04 -17.04 -13.53
CA GLY A 560 12.23 -16.31 -13.05
C GLY A 560 12.25 -14.87 -13.54
N GLY A 561 11.89 -14.60 -14.79
CA GLY A 561 11.73 -13.25 -15.34
C GLY A 561 10.59 -12.49 -14.67
N GLY A 562 9.44 -13.13 -14.49
CA GLY A 562 8.28 -12.58 -13.79
C GLY A 562 8.61 -12.20 -12.34
N LEU A 563 9.33 -13.05 -11.62
CA LEU A 563 9.77 -12.75 -10.25
C LEU A 563 10.64 -11.49 -10.19
N VAL A 564 11.59 -11.34 -11.13
CA VAL A 564 12.44 -10.16 -11.19
C VAL A 564 11.64 -8.91 -11.60
N LEU A 565 10.66 -9.03 -12.52
CA LEU A 565 9.78 -7.93 -12.89
C LEU A 565 8.94 -7.42 -11.70
N VAL A 566 8.53 -8.30 -10.81
CA VAL A 566 7.79 -7.95 -9.59
C VAL A 566 8.71 -7.39 -8.50
N LEU A 567 9.99 -7.75 -8.50
CA LEU A 567 10.94 -7.34 -7.45
C LEU A 567 11.13 -5.82 -7.37
N GLY A 568 11.17 -5.12 -8.52
CA GLY A 568 11.30 -3.66 -8.57
C GLY A 568 10.09 -2.95 -7.93
N PRO A 569 8.85 -3.20 -8.39
CA PRO A 569 7.64 -2.69 -7.74
C PRO A 569 7.52 -3.08 -6.27
N LEU A 570 7.89 -4.31 -5.90
CA LEU A 570 7.86 -4.75 -4.50
C LEU A 570 8.82 -3.93 -3.62
N VAL A 571 10.06 -3.74 -4.07
CA VAL A 571 11.03 -2.92 -3.32
C VAL A 571 10.60 -1.45 -3.34
N GLY A 572 10.05 -0.96 -4.46
CA GLY A 572 9.45 0.36 -4.54
C GLY A 572 8.35 0.55 -3.51
N ALA A 573 7.42 -0.41 -3.41
CA ALA A 573 6.37 -0.41 -2.41
C ALA A 573 6.93 -0.43 -0.98
N LEU A 574 7.89 -1.31 -0.69
CA LEU A 574 8.53 -1.37 0.63
C LEU A 574 9.26 -0.08 1.01
N LEU A 575 9.88 0.61 0.05
CA LEU A 575 10.52 1.90 0.29
C LEU A 575 9.49 3.01 0.53
N ILE A 576 8.39 3.02 -0.21
CA ILE A 576 7.28 3.97 -0.01
C ILE A 576 6.66 3.74 1.38
N LEU A 577 6.46 2.49 1.78
CA LEU A 577 5.86 2.13 3.06
C LEU A 577 6.80 2.32 4.26
N GLY A 578 8.10 2.22 4.05
CA GLY A 578 9.10 2.25 5.12
C GLY A 578 9.89 3.54 5.23
N THR A 579 9.75 4.48 4.30
CA THR A 579 10.55 5.70 4.26
C THR A 579 9.76 6.90 3.72
N THR A 580 10.19 8.10 4.06
CA THR A 580 9.71 9.36 3.45
C THR A 580 10.46 9.74 2.17
N ALA A 581 11.08 8.75 1.51
CA ALA A 581 11.90 9.00 0.32
C ALA A 581 11.05 9.58 -0.83
N PRO A 582 11.53 10.60 -1.53
CA PRO A 582 10.81 11.18 -2.66
C PRO A 582 10.68 10.15 -3.79
N PHE A 583 9.58 10.19 -4.50
CA PHE A 583 9.18 9.19 -5.50
C PHE A 583 10.24 8.95 -6.60
N TRP A 584 10.97 10.00 -6.99
CA TRP A 584 12.07 9.86 -7.95
C TRP A 584 13.21 8.95 -7.42
N LEU A 585 13.52 9.03 -6.11
CA LEU A 585 14.56 8.18 -5.51
C LEU A 585 14.11 6.72 -5.45
N VAL A 586 12.84 6.47 -5.14
CA VAL A 586 12.24 5.13 -5.17
C VAL A 586 12.37 4.52 -6.57
N ASN A 587 12.04 5.28 -7.63
CA ASN A 587 12.19 4.84 -9.01
C ASN A 587 13.65 4.56 -9.40
N VAL A 588 14.60 5.39 -8.95
CA VAL A 588 16.04 5.15 -9.18
C VAL A 588 16.49 3.85 -8.51
N ILE A 589 16.09 3.60 -7.27
CA ILE A 589 16.43 2.37 -6.55
C ILE A 589 15.80 1.15 -7.25
N ALA A 590 14.54 1.21 -7.65
CA ALA A 590 13.89 0.16 -8.43
C ALA A 590 14.62 -0.09 -9.77
N GLY A 591 15.04 0.97 -10.46
CA GLY A 591 15.85 0.89 -11.68
C GLY A 591 17.22 0.22 -11.46
N LEU A 592 17.88 0.51 -10.34
CA LEU A 592 19.15 -0.15 -9.96
C LEU A 592 18.95 -1.64 -9.67
N ILE A 593 17.84 -2.02 -9.06
CA ILE A 593 17.51 -3.45 -8.85
C ILE A 593 17.35 -4.16 -10.19
N TYR A 594 16.67 -3.55 -11.15
CA TYR A 594 16.55 -4.11 -12.49
C TYR A 594 17.92 -4.19 -13.17
N ALA A 595 18.75 -3.16 -13.06
CA ALA A 595 20.10 -3.16 -13.63
C ALA A 595 20.96 -4.33 -13.12
N VAL A 596 20.75 -4.75 -11.86
CA VAL A 596 21.46 -5.88 -11.27
C VAL A 596 20.78 -7.22 -11.58
N ALA A 597 19.46 -7.31 -11.47
CA ALA A 597 18.74 -8.59 -11.52
C ALA A 597 18.45 -9.08 -12.97
N MET A 598 18.14 -8.17 -13.90
CA MET A 598 17.77 -8.54 -15.27
C MET A 598 18.86 -9.26 -16.07
N PRO A 599 20.15 -8.90 -15.96
CA PRO A 599 21.21 -9.66 -16.66
C PRO A 599 21.36 -11.10 -16.17
N PHE A 600 20.99 -11.41 -14.92
CA PHE A 600 20.96 -12.79 -14.44
C PHE A 600 19.86 -13.60 -15.16
N VAL A 601 18.68 -13.00 -15.35
CA VAL A 601 17.60 -13.61 -16.15
C VAL A 601 18.03 -13.79 -17.61
N ALA A 602 18.72 -12.80 -18.17
CA ALA A 602 19.25 -12.85 -19.52
C ALA A 602 20.26 -13.99 -19.71
N LEU A 603 21.19 -14.15 -18.75
CA LEU A 603 22.13 -15.28 -18.73
C LEU A 603 21.40 -16.63 -18.64
N THR A 604 20.44 -16.74 -17.73
CA THR A 604 19.65 -17.96 -17.57
C THR A 604 18.93 -18.31 -18.86
N THR A 605 18.34 -17.31 -19.54
CA THR A 605 17.67 -17.49 -20.83
C THR A 605 18.65 -17.97 -21.91
N ALA A 606 19.84 -17.39 -21.98
CA ALA A 606 20.87 -17.79 -22.92
C ALA A 606 21.33 -19.27 -22.70
N TYR A 607 21.60 -19.65 -21.45
CA TYR A 607 21.96 -21.04 -21.13
C TYR A 607 20.83 -22.03 -21.42
N VAL A 608 19.57 -21.66 -21.16
CA VAL A 608 18.40 -22.47 -21.51
C VAL A 608 18.30 -22.63 -23.04
N TYR A 609 18.56 -21.55 -23.79
CA TYR A 609 18.59 -21.64 -25.27
C TYR A 609 19.63 -22.62 -25.76
N PHE A 610 20.88 -22.56 -25.29
CA PHE A 610 21.93 -23.50 -25.71
C PHE A 610 21.61 -24.96 -25.33
N ASP A 611 21.06 -25.20 -24.14
CA ASP A 611 20.58 -26.52 -23.73
C ASP A 611 19.48 -27.04 -24.65
N CYS A 612 18.47 -26.21 -24.96
CA CYS A 612 17.39 -26.60 -25.86
C CYS A 612 17.89 -26.85 -27.31
N ARG A 613 18.85 -26.03 -27.79
CA ARG A 613 19.45 -26.16 -29.11
C ARG A 613 20.19 -27.51 -29.27
N VAL A 614 21.01 -27.89 -28.27
CA VAL A 614 21.69 -29.17 -28.26
C VAL A 614 20.70 -30.33 -28.24
N ARG A 615 19.65 -30.25 -27.43
CA ARG A 615 18.61 -31.29 -27.37
C ARG A 615 17.81 -31.41 -28.67
N ASP A 616 17.56 -30.29 -29.36
CA ASP A 616 16.86 -30.28 -30.66
C ASP A 616 17.73 -30.94 -31.75
N ALA A 617 19.05 -30.65 -31.76
CA ALA A 617 20.00 -31.31 -32.68
C ALA A 617 20.05 -32.81 -32.46
N MET A 618 20.23 -33.28 -31.23
CA MET A 618 20.24 -34.71 -30.90
C MET A 618 18.93 -35.43 -31.27
N ARG A 619 17.77 -34.76 -31.12
CA ARG A 619 16.49 -35.34 -31.54
C ARG A 619 16.39 -35.51 -33.05
N VAL A 620 16.97 -34.61 -33.81
CA VAL A 620 17.01 -34.72 -35.30
C VAL A 620 17.91 -35.87 -35.72
N GLU A 621 19.02 -36.06 -35.01
CA GLU A 621 19.96 -37.19 -35.24
C GLU A 621 19.34 -38.54 -34.86
N GLU A 622 18.59 -38.64 -33.75
CA GLU A 622 17.87 -39.86 -33.33
C GLU A 622 16.74 -40.27 -34.29
N VAL A 623 16.19 -39.36 -35.08
CA VAL A 623 15.12 -39.61 -36.06
C VAL A 623 15.70 -39.92 -37.45
N GLY A 624 16.96 -39.58 -37.72
CA GLY A 624 17.68 -39.92 -38.93
C GLY A 624 18.51 -41.19 -38.74
N ASP A 625 18.35 -42.20 -39.60
CA ASP A 625 19.14 -43.42 -39.63
C ASP A 625 20.65 -43.19 -39.92
N ARG A 626 21.17 -42.00 -39.60
CA ARG A 626 22.57 -41.63 -39.76
C ARG A 626 23.23 -41.42 -38.42
N LEU A 627 24.32 -42.10 -38.18
CA LEU A 627 25.25 -41.82 -37.09
C LEU A 627 25.68 -40.35 -37.13
N PRO A 628 25.84 -39.66 -35.99
CA PRO A 628 26.40 -38.31 -35.93
C PRO A 628 27.72 -38.26 -36.71
N ALA A 629 27.95 -37.19 -37.47
CA ALA A 629 29.16 -37.01 -38.29
C ALA A 629 30.48 -37.17 -37.49
N GLU A 630 30.44 -36.94 -36.16
CA GLU A 630 31.58 -37.16 -35.25
C GLU A 630 31.88 -38.65 -35.01
N VAL A 631 30.93 -39.54 -35.25
CA VAL A 631 31.10 -41.00 -35.10
C VAL A 631 31.51 -41.64 -36.42
N GLU A 632 31.17 -41.04 -37.55
CA GLU A 632 31.63 -41.51 -38.89
C GLU A 632 33.12 -41.28 -39.13
N LEU A 633 33.79 -40.39 -38.35
CA LEU A 633 35.23 -40.09 -38.50
C LEU A 633 36.16 -40.98 -37.67
N THR A 634 35.63 -41.91 -36.89
CA THR A 634 36.42 -42.85 -36.03
C THR A 634 36.36 -44.30 -36.44
N GLY A 635 35.87 -44.60 -37.67
CA GLY A 635 35.85 -45.92 -38.24
C GLY A 635 37.05 -46.21 -39.11
#